data_4220ab02644aa3c5d4c3c1df88c29e37
#
_entry.id   4220ab02644aa3c5d4c3c1df88c29e37
#
_cell.length_a   1.000
_cell.length_b   1.000
_cell.length_c   1.000
_cell.angle_alpha   90.00
_cell.angle_beta   90.00
_cell.angle_gamma   90.00
#
_symmetry.space_group_name_H-M   'P 1'
#
loop_
_entity.id
_entity.type
_entity.pdbx_description
1 polymer ?
#
loop_
_entity_poly.entity_id
_entity_poly.type
_entity_poly.pdbx_seq_one_letter_code
_entity_poly.pdbx_strand_id
1 'polypeptide(L)'
;MAAGKHPIFERNNKTYPPMNVRITNANQPAWKTVTVKSHIPAELKPLDELAHNLWFCWNQEALDLFRSLDAKIWEEVDQNPVELLNQIPYKQLQELAADPEVIGRMDAVYETFRAYMDEKPNAQRASVAYLCMEYGMNHNVKIYSGGLGVLAGDYVKEASDSNVDMCAVGFLYRYGYFSQTLSMDGQQIANYEAQDFDRMPIERVLDANGNQVLVDVPFPNFTVHALIWRVNVGRVPLYLLDTDNEMNSEYDRSITHSLYGGDWENRMKQEYLLGIGGILALQKLGIKKDVYHCNEGHAALANLQRLADFVESGLKFDEALELVRASSLYTVHTPVPAGHDYFDEGLCGKYLGQYPAKLGISWDDFMGLGRQNPDDKGERFCMSTFLCKTCQEVNGVSWLHGKVSQRMFESIWPGYLPAESYREHQLLSHDEYEKVYNVNPDESHVGYVTNGVHYPTWCASEWKAVHKKYFGKTFFKDQSNPALWENIYQVSDKEVWETRVALKKKLIDYIRERFRDNWLRNQGDPARVMSLLDKINPNALIIGFARRFATYKRAHLLFSDLERLSKIVNNPDYPVQFLFAGKAHPADGAGQGLIKKIHDISQSPEFIGKIIFLDNYDMELARRLVSGVDIWMNTPTRPLEASGTSGEKALMNGVVNLSVLDGWWYEGYRPGAGWALTDKRTYQDQGQQDKLDAANIYSLLENEIIPLYYSRNSKGFSEGWVKTVKNSIAQIAPFYTMKRQLDDYYTRFYNPLRDRYALISADNNRIAREIAEWKERVIERWDNINIVEVKNSDSLYGTSLVSDKEFSVSVVVDEQGLEDAIGIELVVLRQDAETGQDVIYKTFPLQVVGHEGNLYTFELKAAIDVAGSFRTAFRMYPRNKHLASRQDLCFVRWFS
;
A
#
# COMPACT_ATOMS: atom_id res chain seq x y z
N MET A 1 6.62 44.07 58.35
CA MET A 1 7.23 45.38 58.45
C MET A 1 7.34 45.98 57.07
N ALA A 2 6.83 47.21 56.96
CA ALA A 2 6.95 48.18 55.86
C ALA A 2 6.73 47.70 54.42
N ALA A 3 5.50 47.81 53.99
CA ALA A 3 5.12 47.90 52.58
C ALA A 3 5.65 49.23 52.01
N GLY A 4 6.55 49.16 51.04
CA GLY A 4 7.00 50.28 50.28
C GLY A 4 5.89 50.78 49.34
N LYS A 5 5.33 51.90 49.60
CA LYS A 5 4.43 52.67 48.72
C LYS A 5 5.22 53.16 47.52
N HIS A 6 4.91 52.73 46.33
CA HIS A 6 5.35 53.37 45.12
C HIS A 6 4.72 54.76 45.01
N PRO A 7 5.43 55.79 44.59
CA PRO A 7 4.91 57.15 44.50
C PRO A 7 3.84 57.24 43.37
N ILE A 8 2.63 57.62 43.77
CA ILE A 8 1.60 58.06 42.84
C ILE A 8 2.09 59.38 42.25
N PHE A 9 2.32 59.43 40.96
CA PHE A 9 2.57 60.67 40.23
C PHE A 9 1.32 61.54 40.32
N GLU A 10 1.32 62.55 41.26
CA GLU A 10 0.39 63.66 41.25
C GLU A 10 0.60 64.49 39.98
N ARG A 11 -0.21 64.34 38.99
CA ARG A 11 -0.35 65.26 37.87
C ARG A 11 -1.34 66.36 38.29
N ASN A 12 -0.82 67.55 38.28
CA ASN A 12 -1.59 68.85 38.42
C ASN A 12 -3.12 68.73 38.25
N ASN A 13 -3.82 68.76 39.30
CA ASN A 13 -5.28 68.95 39.51
C ASN A 13 -6.24 68.76 38.32
N LYS A 14 -5.90 68.03 37.33
CA LYS A 14 -6.82 67.47 36.32
C LYS A 14 -6.96 65.97 36.59
N THR A 15 -8.04 65.60 37.28
CA THR A 15 -8.53 64.22 37.33
C THR A 15 -8.82 63.72 35.89
N TYR A 16 -7.86 63.10 35.32
CA TYR A 16 -8.15 62.33 34.12
C TYR A 16 -8.97 61.11 34.55
N PRO A 17 -10.07 60.76 33.84
CA PRO A 17 -10.78 59.52 34.12
C PRO A 17 -9.79 58.40 34.00
N PRO A 18 -9.95 57.30 34.78
CA PRO A 18 -9.08 56.12 34.65
C PRO A 18 -8.99 55.75 33.18
N MET A 19 -7.77 55.57 32.69
CA MET A 19 -7.53 55.22 31.30
C MET A 19 -8.12 53.81 31.06
N ASN A 20 -9.42 53.82 30.73
CA ASN A 20 -10.03 52.61 30.18
C ASN A 20 -9.38 52.39 28.83
N VAL A 21 -8.41 51.46 28.80
CA VAL A 21 -7.90 50.95 27.54
C VAL A 21 -9.05 50.16 26.90
N ARG A 22 -9.93 50.85 26.22
CA ARG A 22 -10.90 50.22 25.34
C ARG A 22 -10.12 49.79 24.09
N ILE A 23 -9.92 48.51 23.97
CA ILE A 23 -9.51 47.93 22.70
C ILE A 23 -10.70 48.15 21.76
N THR A 24 -10.59 49.12 20.88
CA THR A 24 -11.57 49.36 19.81
C THR A 24 -11.05 48.71 18.55
N ASN A 25 -11.94 48.28 17.68
CA ASN A 25 -11.56 47.70 16.37
C ASN A 25 -10.67 48.65 15.53
N ALA A 26 -10.71 49.93 15.81
CA ALA A 26 -9.86 50.95 15.19
C ALA A 26 -8.37 50.84 15.60
N ASN A 27 -8.06 50.18 16.72
CA ASN A 27 -6.70 49.95 17.21
C ASN A 27 -6.14 48.59 16.84
N GLN A 28 -6.92 47.78 16.14
CA GLN A 28 -6.46 46.50 15.62
C GLN A 28 -6.11 46.66 14.14
N PRO A 29 -4.92 46.19 13.70
CA PRO A 29 -4.58 46.22 12.30
C PRO A 29 -5.51 45.27 11.52
N ALA A 30 -6.11 45.76 10.46
CA ALA A 30 -6.82 44.91 9.50
C ALA A 30 -5.79 44.30 8.55
N TRP A 31 -5.30 43.13 8.91
CA TRP A 31 -4.34 42.42 8.07
C TRP A 31 -5.01 41.91 6.78
N LYS A 32 -4.38 42.22 5.67
CA LYS A 32 -4.70 41.61 4.38
C LYS A 32 -3.54 40.73 3.95
N THR A 33 -3.84 39.52 3.58
CA THR A 33 -2.84 38.62 3.01
C THR A 33 -2.53 39.09 1.59
N VAL A 34 -1.26 39.27 1.29
CA VAL A 34 -0.75 39.52 -0.06
C VAL A 34 0.22 38.38 -0.38
N THR A 35 -0.10 37.60 -1.38
CA THR A 35 0.82 36.59 -1.89
C THR A 35 1.72 37.20 -2.95
N VAL A 36 3.01 37.25 -2.69
CA VAL A 36 4.03 37.67 -3.66
C VAL A 36 4.69 36.45 -4.20
N LYS A 37 4.50 36.18 -5.50
CA LYS A 37 5.22 35.12 -6.20
C LYS A 37 6.59 35.61 -6.64
N SER A 38 7.57 34.72 -6.62
CA SER A 38 8.90 35.00 -7.16
C SER A 38 8.81 35.35 -8.64
N HIS A 39 9.57 36.36 -9.04
CA HIS A 39 9.77 36.66 -10.45
C HIS A 39 10.98 35.87 -10.95
N ILE A 40 10.75 34.79 -11.69
CA ILE A 40 11.80 33.97 -12.27
C ILE A 40 12.25 34.57 -13.60
N PRO A 41 13.54 34.90 -13.81
CA PRO A 41 14.05 35.35 -15.10
C PRO A 41 13.69 34.39 -16.23
N ALA A 42 13.48 34.91 -17.44
CA ALA A 42 13.04 34.11 -18.58
C ALA A 42 13.98 32.94 -18.92
N GLU A 43 15.26 33.13 -18.71
CA GLU A 43 16.35 32.16 -18.93
C GLU A 43 16.25 30.98 -17.95
N LEU A 44 15.69 31.21 -16.74
CA LEU A 44 15.52 30.17 -15.68
C LEU A 44 14.11 29.58 -15.66
N LYS A 45 13.23 29.95 -16.58
CA LYS A 45 11.84 29.44 -16.62
C LYS A 45 11.73 27.91 -16.61
N PRO A 46 12.63 27.10 -17.20
CA PRO A 46 12.60 25.65 -17.08
C PRO A 46 12.63 25.14 -15.63
N LEU A 47 13.25 25.88 -14.70
CA LEU A 47 13.28 25.50 -13.28
C LEU A 47 11.89 25.48 -12.64
N ASP A 48 11.00 26.35 -13.08
CA ASP A 48 9.62 26.42 -12.55
C ASP A 48 8.81 25.16 -12.91
N GLU A 49 8.92 24.71 -14.17
CA GLU A 49 8.29 23.46 -14.61
C GLU A 49 8.88 22.23 -13.88
N LEU A 50 10.21 22.18 -13.75
CA LEU A 50 10.88 21.12 -12.99
C LEU A 50 10.48 21.12 -11.51
N ALA A 51 10.31 22.30 -10.88
CA ALA A 51 9.93 22.43 -9.47
C ALA A 51 8.50 21.95 -9.20
N HIS A 52 7.58 22.09 -10.17
CA HIS A 52 6.19 21.65 -10.05
C HIS A 52 5.95 20.23 -10.60
N ASN A 53 6.99 19.46 -10.88
CA ASN A 53 6.88 18.06 -11.26
C ASN A 53 7.74 17.18 -10.34
N LEU A 54 7.10 16.26 -9.61
CA LEU A 54 7.79 15.40 -8.64
C LEU A 54 8.85 14.47 -9.25
N TRP A 55 8.98 14.42 -10.58
CA TRP A 55 10.09 13.72 -11.24
C TRP A 55 11.45 14.10 -10.65
N PHE A 56 11.62 15.35 -10.21
CA PHE A 56 12.84 15.80 -9.55
C PHE A 56 13.22 14.94 -8.34
N CYS A 57 12.24 14.45 -7.57
CA CYS A 57 12.53 13.82 -6.27
C CYS A 57 13.12 12.40 -6.38
N TRP A 58 13.07 11.78 -7.56
CA TRP A 58 13.75 10.50 -7.82
C TRP A 58 14.81 10.58 -8.93
N ASN A 59 15.06 11.79 -9.46
CA ASN A 59 16.15 12.06 -10.39
C ASN A 59 17.30 12.79 -9.69
N GLN A 60 18.45 12.13 -9.59
CA GLN A 60 19.58 12.67 -8.85
C GLN A 60 20.15 13.96 -9.49
N GLU A 61 20.17 14.05 -10.82
CA GLU A 61 20.72 15.22 -11.53
C GLU A 61 19.83 16.45 -11.29
N ALA A 62 18.50 16.26 -11.20
CA ALA A 62 17.57 17.34 -10.86
C ALA A 62 17.73 17.79 -9.40
N LEU A 63 17.86 16.86 -8.45
CA LEU A 63 18.13 17.18 -7.04
C LEU A 63 19.43 17.97 -6.89
N ASP A 64 20.50 17.55 -7.58
CA ASP A 64 21.80 18.21 -7.56
C ASP A 64 21.76 19.58 -8.24
N LEU A 65 20.92 19.76 -9.28
CA LEU A 65 20.69 21.06 -9.91
C LEU A 65 20.08 22.03 -8.91
N PHE A 66 18.96 21.68 -8.29
CA PHE A 66 18.31 22.57 -7.30
C PHE A 66 19.23 22.91 -6.13
N ARG A 67 19.94 21.93 -5.57
CA ARG A 67 20.91 22.17 -4.50
C ARG A 67 22.01 23.15 -4.94
N SER A 68 22.45 23.12 -6.17
CA SER A 68 23.51 23.99 -6.68
C SER A 68 23.11 25.46 -6.88
N LEU A 69 21.83 25.77 -6.90
CA LEU A 69 21.33 27.15 -7.01
C LEU A 69 21.61 27.93 -5.71
N ASP A 70 21.31 27.34 -4.56
CA ASP A 70 21.70 27.81 -3.23
C ASP A 70 21.56 26.66 -2.22
N ALA A 71 22.70 26.08 -1.85
CA ALA A 71 22.72 24.92 -0.95
C ALA A 71 22.20 25.22 0.47
N LYS A 72 22.37 26.48 0.93
CA LYS A 72 21.90 26.86 2.26
C LYS A 72 20.38 26.99 2.29
N ILE A 73 19.80 27.75 1.36
CA ILE A 73 18.35 27.88 1.24
C ILE A 73 17.72 26.52 0.99
N TRP A 74 18.34 25.66 0.14
CA TRP A 74 17.87 24.32 -0.16
C TRP A 74 17.64 23.47 1.10
N GLU A 75 18.59 23.50 2.04
CA GLU A 75 18.44 22.77 3.31
C GLU A 75 17.43 23.49 4.25
N GLU A 76 17.40 24.83 4.27
CA GLU A 76 16.47 25.61 5.09
C GLU A 76 15.01 25.41 4.69
N VAL A 77 14.72 25.17 3.39
CA VAL A 77 13.36 24.92 2.87
C VAL A 77 13.02 23.43 2.78
N ASP A 78 13.78 22.57 3.49
CA ASP A 78 13.55 21.13 3.50
C ASP A 78 13.49 20.53 2.09
N GLN A 79 14.43 20.93 1.23
CA GLN A 79 14.60 20.44 -0.14
C GLN A 79 13.34 20.62 -1.02
N ASN A 80 12.55 21.66 -0.77
CA ASN A 80 11.40 22.05 -1.57
C ASN A 80 11.83 23.00 -2.70
N PRO A 81 11.79 22.56 -3.98
CA PRO A 81 12.26 23.39 -5.08
C PRO A 81 11.39 24.62 -5.33
N VAL A 82 10.08 24.56 -5.04
CA VAL A 82 9.18 25.72 -5.17
C VAL A 82 9.55 26.80 -4.15
N GLU A 83 9.79 26.39 -2.90
CA GLU A 83 10.21 27.31 -1.85
C GLU A 83 11.63 27.82 -2.08
N LEU A 84 12.54 26.99 -2.59
CA LEU A 84 13.87 27.42 -2.98
C LEU A 84 13.77 28.60 -3.95
N LEU A 85 13.03 28.44 -5.04
CA LEU A 85 12.86 29.50 -6.06
C LEU A 85 12.16 30.76 -5.52
N ASN A 86 11.24 30.59 -4.54
CA ASN A 86 10.57 31.70 -3.88
C ASN A 86 11.48 32.48 -2.92
N GLN A 87 12.44 31.81 -2.28
CA GLN A 87 13.30 32.41 -1.25
C GLN A 87 14.62 32.95 -1.80
N ILE A 88 15.09 32.47 -2.96
CA ILE A 88 16.27 33.07 -3.60
C ILE A 88 15.96 34.53 -3.99
N PRO A 89 16.75 35.51 -3.52
CA PRO A 89 16.54 36.93 -3.90
C PRO A 89 16.62 37.14 -5.39
N TYR A 90 15.72 37.98 -5.94
CA TYR A 90 15.66 38.25 -7.39
C TYR A 90 17.01 38.61 -8.02
N LYS A 91 17.85 39.42 -7.31
CA LYS A 91 19.18 39.77 -7.77
C LYS A 91 20.05 38.52 -7.96
N GLN A 92 20.01 37.58 -7.05
CA GLN A 92 20.74 36.31 -7.17
C GLN A 92 20.18 35.45 -8.32
N LEU A 93 18.86 35.44 -8.53
CA LEU A 93 18.28 34.78 -9.71
C LEU A 93 18.78 35.40 -11.02
N GLN A 94 18.96 36.72 -11.09
CA GLN A 94 19.56 37.39 -12.25
C GLN A 94 21.04 37.00 -12.45
N GLU A 95 21.80 36.86 -11.37
CA GLU A 95 23.20 36.42 -11.43
C GLU A 95 23.29 34.97 -11.93
N LEU A 96 22.42 34.07 -11.42
CA LEU A 96 22.33 32.68 -11.90
C LEU A 96 21.89 32.59 -13.37
N ALA A 97 20.95 33.45 -13.79
CA ALA A 97 20.51 33.51 -15.21
C ALA A 97 21.60 34.00 -16.16
N ALA A 98 22.59 34.72 -15.68
CA ALA A 98 23.75 35.19 -16.45
C ALA A 98 24.94 34.22 -16.40
N ASP A 99 24.90 33.17 -15.61
CA ASP A 99 25.95 32.17 -15.46
C ASP A 99 25.79 31.03 -16.48
N PRO A 100 26.71 30.92 -17.47
CA PRO A 100 26.64 29.90 -18.50
C PRO A 100 26.76 28.44 -17.97
N GLU A 101 27.39 28.22 -16.80
CA GLU A 101 27.55 26.91 -16.19
C GLU A 101 26.20 26.47 -15.61
N VAL A 102 25.49 27.36 -14.91
CA VAL A 102 24.16 27.12 -14.36
C VAL A 102 23.17 26.84 -15.48
N ILE A 103 23.14 27.70 -16.52
CA ILE A 103 22.27 27.52 -17.68
C ILE A 103 22.55 26.19 -18.38
N GLY A 104 23.83 25.89 -18.68
CA GLY A 104 24.17 24.63 -19.35
C GLY A 104 23.79 23.38 -18.57
N ARG A 105 23.90 23.43 -17.24
CA ARG A 105 23.48 22.34 -16.37
C ARG A 105 21.94 22.22 -16.32
N MET A 106 21.25 23.33 -16.19
CA MET A 106 19.78 23.36 -16.22
C MET A 106 19.25 22.81 -17.55
N ASP A 107 19.80 23.26 -18.68
CA ASP A 107 19.38 22.81 -19.99
C ASP A 107 19.57 21.30 -20.17
N ALA A 108 20.67 20.72 -19.71
CA ALA A 108 20.92 19.28 -19.79
C ALA A 108 19.89 18.47 -18.99
N VAL A 109 19.55 18.93 -17.77
CA VAL A 109 18.51 18.30 -16.94
C VAL A 109 17.13 18.46 -17.57
N TYR A 110 16.82 19.65 -18.07
CA TYR A 110 15.53 19.94 -18.70
C TYR A 110 15.34 19.18 -20.02
N GLU A 111 16.36 19.04 -20.86
CA GLU A 111 16.33 18.19 -22.05
C GLU A 111 16.02 16.72 -21.69
N THR A 112 16.65 16.21 -20.64
CA THR A 112 16.39 14.87 -20.15
C THR A 112 14.94 14.74 -19.66
N PHE A 113 14.44 15.73 -18.92
CA PHE A 113 13.06 15.79 -18.47
C PHE A 113 12.07 15.87 -19.64
N ARG A 114 12.32 16.73 -20.63
CA ARG A 114 11.44 16.84 -21.80
C ARG A 114 11.42 15.55 -22.63
N ALA A 115 12.58 14.94 -22.85
CA ALA A 115 12.66 13.64 -23.53
C ALA A 115 11.85 12.56 -22.79
N TYR A 116 11.89 12.58 -21.45
CA TYR A 116 11.07 11.72 -20.62
C TYR A 116 9.58 12.04 -20.77
N MET A 117 9.16 13.30 -20.67
CA MET A 117 7.74 13.71 -20.71
C MET A 117 7.10 13.53 -22.09
N ASP A 118 7.85 13.74 -23.16
CA ASP A 118 7.34 13.76 -24.54
C ASP A 118 7.24 12.35 -25.18
N GLU A 119 7.74 11.32 -24.48
CA GLU A 119 7.60 9.93 -24.91
C GLU A 119 6.13 9.50 -24.89
N LYS A 120 5.66 8.91 -25.99
CA LYS A 120 4.26 8.47 -26.09
C LYS A 120 3.99 7.25 -25.20
N PRO A 121 2.83 7.20 -24.52
CA PRO A 121 2.44 6.04 -23.72
C PRO A 121 2.37 4.74 -24.54
N ASN A 122 2.60 3.62 -23.86
CA ASN A 122 2.42 2.30 -24.46
C ASN A 122 0.95 2.01 -24.72
N ALA A 123 0.52 2.15 -25.98
CA ALA A 123 -0.87 1.96 -26.40
C ALA A 123 -1.39 0.50 -26.26
N GLN A 124 -0.52 -0.47 -26.01
CA GLN A 124 -0.93 -1.87 -25.77
C GLN A 124 -1.38 -2.12 -24.34
N ARG A 125 -1.07 -1.20 -23.42
CA ARG A 125 -1.46 -1.28 -22.02
C ARG A 125 -2.78 -0.56 -21.78
N ALA A 126 -3.64 -1.14 -20.94
CA ALA A 126 -4.89 -0.53 -20.53
C ALA A 126 -4.67 0.81 -19.84
N SER A 127 -5.56 1.76 -20.05
CA SER A 127 -5.58 3.00 -19.28
C SER A 127 -6.26 2.79 -17.92
N VAL A 128 -5.72 3.41 -16.85
CA VAL A 128 -6.14 3.13 -15.47
C VAL A 128 -6.45 4.41 -14.70
N ALA A 129 -7.57 4.41 -13.98
CA ALA A 129 -7.84 5.36 -12.90
C ALA A 129 -7.58 4.66 -11.55
N TYR A 130 -6.64 5.19 -10.77
CA TYR A 130 -6.20 4.63 -9.50
C TYR A 130 -6.70 5.50 -8.35
N LEU A 131 -7.55 4.94 -7.47
CA LEU A 131 -8.18 5.67 -6.36
C LEU A 131 -7.61 5.20 -5.03
N CYS A 132 -7.09 6.13 -4.26
CA CYS A 132 -6.55 5.87 -2.92
C CYS A 132 -6.72 7.10 -2.03
N MET A 133 -6.92 6.90 -0.73
CA MET A 133 -7.08 7.98 0.24
C MET A 133 -5.75 8.65 0.60
N GLU A 134 -4.62 8.01 0.36
CA GLU A 134 -3.30 8.50 0.73
C GLU A 134 -2.21 8.16 -0.30
N TYR A 135 -1.26 9.09 -0.49
CA TYR A 135 -0.11 8.92 -1.39
C TYR A 135 1.15 9.47 -0.75
N GLY A 136 2.12 8.61 -0.51
CA GLY A 136 3.44 8.96 0.03
C GLY A 136 4.48 9.08 -1.09
N MET A 137 4.67 10.29 -1.62
CA MET A 137 5.54 10.52 -2.78
C MET A 137 6.79 11.32 -2.45
N ASN A 138 6.63 12.34 -1.62
CA ASN A 138 7.68 13.27 -1.21
C ASN A 138 7.31 13.89 0.14
N HIS A 139 8.31 14.23 0.96
CA HIS A 139 8.10 14.80 2.29
C HIS A 139 7.48 16.21 2.28
N ASN A 140 7.57 16.93 1.15
CA ASN A 140 6.92 18.24 0.97
C ASN A 140 5.42 18.15 0.61
N VAL A 141 4.90 16.95 0.34
CA VAL A 141 3.48 16.68 0.05
C VAL A 141 2.95 15.70 1.08
N LYS A 142 2.47 16.23 2.21
CA LYS A 142 2.12 15.44 3.39
C LYS A 142 0.67 14.92 3.32
N ILE A 143 0.44 13.97 2.42
CA ILE A 143 -0.88 13.36 2.17
C ILE A 143 -0.86 11.83 2.38
N TYR A 144 -0.04 11.33 3.28
CA TYR A 144 0.06 9.92 3.63
C TYR A 144 0.31 9.74 5.14
N SER A 145 0.01 8.55 5.66
CA SER A 145 0.28 8.20 7.06
C SER A 145 1.25 7.03 7.22
N GLY A 146 1.19 6.05 6.34
CA GLY A 146 1.94 4.81 6.50
C GLY A 146 2.23 4.07 5.20
N GLY A 147 2.40 2.74 5.31
CA GLY A 147 2.84 1.88 4.21
C GLY A 147 1.92 1.87 3.01
N LEU A 148 0.59 1.95 3.21
CA LEU A 148 -0.39 2.01 2.13
C LEU A 148 -0.15 3.22 1.21
N GLY A 149 0.02 4.41 1.81
CA GLY A 149 0.26 5.62 1.04
C GLY A 149 1.61 5.62 0.35
N VAL A 150 2.66 5.11 1.00
CA VAL A 150 3.98 4.99 0.37
C VAL A 150 3.95 4.02 -0.80
N LEU A 151 3.21 2.90 -0.69
CA LEU A 151 2.99 1.98 -1.81
C LEU A 151 2.27 2.69 -2.97
N ALA A 152 1.17 3.40 -2.70
CA ALA A 152 0.43 4.13 -3.71
C ALA A 152 1.31 5.20 -4.39
N GLY A 153 2.15 5.90 -3.64
CA GLY A 153 3.13 6.86 -4.16
C GLY A 153 4.17 6.21 -5.07
N ASP A 154 4.74 5.09 -4.63
CA ASP A 154 5.69 4.30 -5.44
C ASP A 154 5.03 3.78 -6.72
N TYR A 155 3.77 3.36 -6.63
CA TYR A 155 3.02 2.82 -7.75
C TYR A 155 2.80 3.86 -8.85
N VAL A 156 2.39 5.08 -8.50
CA VAL A 156 2.19 6.15 -9.51
C VAL A 156 3.51 6.67 -10.07
N LYS A 157 4.61 6.63 -9.32
CA LYS A 157 5.97 6.92 -9.83
C LYS A 157 6.40 5.89 -10.86
N GLU A 158 6.23 4.60 -10.58
CA GLU A 158 6.56 3.54 -11.53
C GLU A 158 5.66 3.58 -12.77
N ALA A 159 4.37 3.87 -12.59
CA ALA A 159 3.46 4.06 -13.72
C ALA A 159 3.97 5.17 -14.66
N SER A 160 4.55 6.24 -14.09
CA SER A 160 5.22 7.29 -14.86
C SER A 160 6.47 6.77 -15.54
N ASP A 161 7.37 6.07 -14.84
CA ASP A 161 8.63 5.57 -15.40
C ASP A 161 8.38 4.49 -16.47
N SER A 162 7.38 3.66 -16.29
CA SER A 162 6.92 2.66 -17.28
C SER A 162 6.05 3.23 -18.39
N ASN A 163 5.81 4.52 -18.39
CA ASN A 163 5.06 5.29 -19.40
C ASN A 163 3.70 4.66 -19.75
N VAL A 164 2.89 4.43 -18.74
CA VAL A 164 1.51 3.91 -18.88
C VAL A 164 0.49 5.04 -18.76
N ASP A 165 -0.62 4.94 -19.48
CA ASP A 165 -1.73 5.90 -19.38
C ASP A 165 -2.50 5.69 -18.06
N MET A 166 -2.06 6.37 -17.02
CA MET A 166 -2.67 6.34 -15.70
C MET A 166 -2.98 7.73 -15.19
N CYS A 167 -4.08 7.87 -14.46
CA CYS A 167 -4.33 8.99 -13.56
C CYS A 167 -4.66 8.47 -12.17
N ALA A 168 -4.42 9.28 -11.16
CA ALA A 168 -4.72 8.95 -9.78
C ALA A 168 -5.65 9.98 -9.15
N VAL A 169 -6.42 9.58 -8.13
CA VAL A 169 -7.37 10.44 -7.42
C VAL A 169 -7.19 10.25 -5.92
N GLY A 170 -7.15 11.35 -5.17
CA GLY A 170 -7.03 11.36 -3.72
C GLY A 170 -7.47 12.69 -3.10
N PHE A 171 -6.96 12.99 -1.92
CA PHE A 171 -7.28 14.21 -1.18
C PHE A 171 -6.08 15.10 -0.97
N LEU A 172 -6.30 16.41 -0.96
CA LEU A 172 -5.36 17.39 -0.47
C LEU A 172 -5.72 17.75 0.98
N TYR A 173 -5.02 17.17 1.92
CA TYR A 173 -5.28 17.38 3.34
C TYR A 173 -4.69 18.70 3.83
N ARG A 174 -5.50 19.50 4.55
CA ARG A 174 -5.03 20.76 5.15
C ARG A 174 -3.93 20.55 6.19
N TYR A 175 -4.10 19.53 7.05
CA TYR A 175 -3.15 19.21 8.11
C TYR A 175 -2.37 17.92 7.86
N GLY A 176 -2.77 17.14 6.85
CA GLY A 176 -2.14 15.87 6.51
C GLY A 176 -2.21 14.84 7.64
N TYR A 177 -1.05 14.23 7.91
CA TYR A 177 -0.83 13.40 9.09
C TYR A 177 0.15 14.13 10.04
N PHE A 178 0.04 13.89 11.33
CA PHE A 178 0.75 14.64 12.35
C PHE A 178 2.28 14.47 12.28
N SER A 179 3.01 15.50 12.71
CA SER A 179 4.41 15.41 13.10
C SER A 179 4.53 15.02 14.58
N GLN A 180 5.52 14.16 14.89
CA GLN A 180 5.69 13.61 16.23
C GLN A 180 6.83 14.32 16.96
N THR A 181 6.56 14.72 18.19
CA THR A 181 7.58 15.01 19.20
C THR A 181 7.37 14.12 20.43
N LEU A 182 8.42 13.88 21.19
CA LEU A 182 8.32 13.23 22.49
C LEU A 182 8.48 14.24 23.61
N SER A 183 7.66 14.11 24.65
CA SER A 183 7.89 14.82 25.91
C SER A 183 9.12 14.29 26.63
N MET A 184 9.59 14.99 27.65
CA MET A 184 10.75 14.57 28.44
C MET A 184 10.58 13.19 29.10
N ASP A 185 9.34 12.79 29.38
CA ASP A 185 9.00 11.48 29.92
C ASP A 185 8.60 10.44 28.85
N GLY A 186 8.87 10.73 27.57
CA GLY A 186 8.70 9.79 26.47
C GLY A 186 7.27 9.64 25.94
N GLN A 187 6.35 10.55 26.30
CA GLN A 187 5.00 10.54 25.73
C GLN A 187 5.00 11.11 24.31
N GLN A 188 4.29 10.45 23.42
CA GLN A 188 4.07 10.97 22.07
C GLN A 188 3.16 12.20 22.09
N ILE A 189 3.58 13.25 21.40
CA ILE A 189 2.80 14.45 21.13
C ILE A 189 2.57 14.52 19.63
N ALA A 190 1.29 14.61 19.25
CA ALA A 190 0.89 14.77 17.85
C ALA A 190 0.73 16.27 17.55
N ASN A 191 1.53 16.78 16.62
CA ASN A 191 1.49 18.18 16.19
C ASN A 191 0.89 18.26 14.79
N TYR A 192 -0.13 19.10 14.63
CA TYR A 192 -0.81 19.32 13.35
C TYR A 192 -0.49 20.72 12.85
N GLU A 193 0.18 20.81 11.71
CA GLU A 193 0.52 22.06 11.05
C GLU A 193 -0.23 22.17 9.73
N ALA A 194 -0.85 23.32 9.48
CA ALA A 194 -1.54 23.56 8.23
C ALA A 194 -0.54 23.63 7.07
N GLN A 195 -0.78 22.86 6.02
CA GLN A 195 -0.02 22.94 4.78
C GLN A 195 -0.41 24.21 4.02
N ASP A 196 0.59 24.92 3.53
CA ASP A 196 0.39 26.04 2.58
C ASP A 196 0.48 25.49 1.16
N PHE A 197 -0.67 25.32 0.53
CA PHE A 197 -0.76 24.67 -0.78
C PHE A 197 -0.06 25.45 -1.90
N ASP A 198 0.06 26.79 -1.77
CA ASP A 198 0.75 27.63 -2.76
C ASP A 198 2.29 27.50 -2.65
N ARG A 199 2.80 26.87 -1.59
CA ARG A 199 4.24 26.64 -1.37
C ARG A 199 4.65 25.18 -1.66
N MET A 200 3.70 24.34 -2.04
CA MET A 200 3.92 22.91 -2.36
C MET A 200 4.19 22.74 -3.86
N PRO A 201 4.87 21.67 -4.27
CA PRO A 201 5.07 21.33 -5.69
C PRO A 201 3.79 20.75 -6.32
N ILE A 202 2.71 21.48 -6.25
CA ILE A 202 1.39 21.14 -6.77
C ILE A 202 0.80 22.31 -7.55
N GLU A 203 -0.20 22.06 -8.37
CA GLU A 203 -0.83 23.06 -9.21
C GLU A 203 -2.35 23.05 -9.07
N ARG A 204 -2.95 24.23 -9.22
CA ARG A 204 -4.40 24.36 -9.37
C ARG A 204 -4.81 23.89 -10.77
N VAL A 205 -5.84 23.07 -10.85
CA VAL A 205 -6.43 22.73 -12.15
C VAL A 205 -7.33 23.90 -12.57
N LEU A 206 -7.02 24.50 -13.71
CA LEU A 206 -7.73 25.69 -14.19
C LEU A 206 -8.61 25.36 -15.39
N ASP A 207 -9.76 26.00 -15.49
CA ASP A 207 -10.62 25.97 -16.67
C ASP A 207 -10.09 26.90 -17.79
N ALA A 208 -10.77 26.94 -18.92
CA ALA A 208 -10.41 27.80 -20.05
C ALA A 208 -10.45 29.31 -19.74
N ASN A 209 -11.13 29.72 -18.65
CA ASN A 209 -11.25 31.11 -18.18
C ASN A 209 -10.21 31.45 -17.12
N GLY A 210 -9.37 30.49 -16.72
CA GLY A 210 -8.37 30.66 -15.66
C GLY A 210 -8.90 30.51 -14.24
N ASN A 211 -10.14 30.02 -14.05
CA ASN A 211 -10.69 29.73 -12.73
C ASN A 211 -10.32 28.31 -12.31
N GLN A 212 -10.07 28.09 -11.02
CA GLN A 212 -9.84 26.75 -10.51
C GLN A 212 -11.06 25.86 -10.71
N VAL A 213 -10.84 24.65 -11.24
CA VAL A 213 -11.92 23.70 -11.48
C VAL A 213 -12.49 23.21 -10.15
N LEU A 214 -13.79 23.18 -10.09
CA LEU A 214 -14.59 22.80 -8.97
C LEU A 214 -15.49 21.62 -9.35
N VAL A 215 -15.60 20.64 -8.48
CA VAL A 215 -16.62 19.59 -8.57
C VAL A 215 -17.66 19.76 -7.46
N ASP A 216 -18.93 19.74 -7.86
CA ASP A 216 -20.07 19.77 -6.95
C ASP A 216 -20.46 18.32 -6.62
N VAL A 217 -20.23 17.91 -5.38
CA VAL A 217 -20.54 16.56 -4.91
C VAL A 217 -21.89 16.59 -4.19
N PRO A 218 -22.91 15.89 -4.72
CA PRO A 218 -24.26 15.92 -4.15
C PRO A 218 -24.35 15.03 -2.91
N PHE A 219 -24.14 15.60 -1.74
CA PHE A 219 -24.49 14.95 -0.49
C PHE A 219 -25.99 15.02 -0.23
N PRO A 220 -26.58 14.14 0.59
CA PRO A 220 -27.98 14.23 0.93
C PRO A 220 -28.35 15.59 1.54
N ASN A 221 -29.26 16.31 0.90
CA ASN A 221 -29.76 17.62 1.28
C ASN A 221 -28.81 18.81 1.22
N PHE A 222 -27.54 18.63 0.81
CA PHE A 222 -26.57 19.70 0.59
C PHE A 222 -25.54 19.31 -0.48
N THR A 223 -24.77 20.28 -0.93
CA THR A 223 -23.71 20.06 -1.89
C THR A 223 -22.37 20.40 -1.23
N VAL A 224 -21.38 19.53 -1.39
CA VAL A 224 -19.99 19.80 -1.00
C VAL A 224 -19.21 20.20 -2.24
N HIS A 225 -18.57 21.34 -2.16
CA HIS A 225 -17.78 21.93 -3.24
C HIS A 225 -16.32 21.54 -3.05
N ALA A 226 -15.76 20.74 -3.96
CA ALA A 226 -14.36 20.32 -3.90
C ALA A 226 -13.55 20.97 -5.02
N LEU A 227 -12.54 21.74 -4.65
CA LEU A 227 -11.54 22.26 -5.59
C LEU A 227 -10.62 21.14 -6.04
N ILE A 228 -10.20 21.17 -7.30
CA ILE A 228 -9.30 20.17 -7.84
C ILE A 228 -7.89 20.76 -7.95
N TRP A 229 -6.93 20.07 -7.31
CA TRP A 229 -5.51 20.30 -7.44
C TRP A 229 -4.87 19.17 -8.22
N ARG A 230 -3.69 19.40 -8.76
CA ARG A 230 -2.92 18.40 -9.50
C ARG A 230 -1.49 18.32 -8.96
N VAL A 231 -1.05 17.10 -8.70
CA VAL A 231 0.35 16.78 -8.51
C VAL A 231 0.85 16.12 -9.79
N ASN A 232 1.87 16.68 -10.41
CA ASN A 232 2.52 16.06 -11.57
C ASN A 232 3.53 15.04 -11.06
N VAL A 233 3.18 13.74 -11.10
CA VAL A 233 4.09 12.64 -10.73
C VAL A 233 4.76 12.14 -12.01
N GLY A 234 5.75 12.90 -12.50
CA GLY A 234 6.26 12.72 -13.84
C GLY A 234 5.14 12.90 -14.88
N ARG A 235 4.84 11.84 -15.63
CA ARG A 235 3.77 11.78 -16.64
C ARG A 235 2.38 11.54 -16.08
N VAL A 236 2.28 11.00 -14.83
CA VAL A 236 1.01 10.63 -14.21
C VAL A 236 0.43 11.81 -13.43
N PRO A 237 -0.74 12.33 -13.80
CA PRO A 237 -1.43 13.32 -12.99
C PRO A 237 -2.13 12.64 -11.79
N LEU A 238 -1.89 13.16 -10.59
CA LEU A 238 -2.66 12.86 -9.39
C LEU A 238 -3.58 14.04 -9.10
N TYR A 239 -4.88 13.81 -9.18
CA TYR A 239 -5.91 14.79 -8.87
C TYR A 239 -6.29 14.70 -7.40
N LEU A 240 -6.22 15.82 -6.70
CA LEU A 240 -6.50 15.91 -5.27
C LEU A 240 -7.73 16.79 -5.03
N LEU A 241 -8.69 16.24 -4.30
CA LEU A 241 -9.91 16.94 -3.91
C LEU A 241 -9.68 17.71 -2.62
N ASP A 242 -10.13 18.99 -2.59
CA ASP A 242 -9.97 19.91 -1.48
C ASP A 242 -11.32 20.57 -1.14
N THR A 243 -11.87 20.23 0.03
CA THR A 243 -13.11 20.83 0.53
C THR A 243 -12.88 22.05 1.43
N ASP A 244 -11.63 22.36 1.80
CA ASP A 244 -11.31 23.48 2.68
C ASP A 244 -11.31 24.82 1.93
N ASN A 245 -12.49 25.21 1.46
CA ASN A 245 -12.72 26.46 0.75
C ASN A 245 -13.98 27.19 1.27
N GLU A 246 -14.10 28.48 0.95
CA GLU A 246 -15.15 29.37 1.49
C GLU A 246 -16.58 29.05 1.01
N MET A 247 -16.74 28.22 -0.01
CA MET A 247 -18.07 27.81 -0.52
C MET A 247 -18.72 26.76 0.38
N ASN A 248 -17.94 26.09 1.22
CA ASN A 248 -18.42 25.08 2.15
C ASN A 248 -18.62 25.67 3.56
N SER A 249 -19.53 25.05 4.33
CA SER A 249 -19.62 25.28 5.77
C SER A 249 -18.34 24.87 6.49
N GLU A 250 -18.06 25.42 7.67
CA GLU A 250 -16.89 25.00 8.48
C GLU A 250 -16.88 23.48 8.74
N TYR A 251 -18.06 22.90 8.90
CA TYR A 251 -18.20 21.46 9.10
C TYR A 251 -17.83 20.65 7.86
N ASP A 252 -18.19 21.11 6.66
CA ASP A 252 -17.89 20.40 5.41
C ASP A 252 -16.45 20.67 4.93
N ARG A 253 -15.89 21.83 5.26
CA ARG A 253 -14.46 22.11 5.03
C ARG A 253 -13.56 21.10 5.72
N SER A 254 -13.96 20.61 6.89
CA SER A 254 -13.18 19.69 7.69
C SER A 254 -13.05 18.26 7.11
N ILE A 255 -13.81 17.90 6.06
CA ILE A 255 -13.76 16.57 5.43
C ILE A 255 -12.33 16.26 4.95
N THR A 256 -11.64 17.23 4.37
CA THR A 256 -10.25 17.08 3.90
C THR A 256 -9.22 17.75 4.83
N HIS A 257 -9.50 17.86 6.12
CA HIS A 257 -8.55 18.43 7.08
C HIS A 257 -7.46 17.42 7.44
N SER A 258 -7.82 16.23 7.90
CA SER A 258 -6.87 15.25 8.41
C SER A 258 -7.13 13.85 7.87
N LEU A 259 -6.05 13.18 7.49
CA LEU A 259 -6.07 11.78 7.10
C LEU A 259 -6.40 10.91 8.33
N TYR A 260 -7.41 10.05 8.20
CA TYR A 260 -7.93 9.19 9.29
C TYR A 260 -8.39 9.96 10.53
N GLY A 261 -8.78 11.23 10.35
CA GLY A 261 -9.30 12.06 11.42
C GLY A 261 -10.82 11.99 11.58
N GLY A 262 -11.31 12.38 12.78
CA GLY A 262 -12.73 12.41 13.07
C GLY A 262 -13.33 11.06 13.49
N ASP A 263 -14.65 11.00 13.43
CA ASP A 263 -15.45 9.83 13.77
C ASP A 263 -15.87 9.00 12.52
N TRP A 264 -16.69 7.98 12.73
CA TRP A 264 -17.22 7.14 11.66
C TRP A 264 -18.07 7.90 10.65
N GLU A 265 -18.72 8.99 11.07
CA GLU A 265 -19.47 9.84 10.14
C GLU A 265 -18.53 10.64 9.23
N ASN A 266 -17.44 11.19 9.77
CA ASN A 266 -16.41 11.84 8.95
C ASN A 266 -15.75 10.82 8.01
N ARG A 267 -15.53 9.58 8.46
CA ARG A 267 -15.03 8.49 7.62
C ARG A 267 -15.97 8.22 6.44
N MET A 268 -17.27 8.10 6.67
CA MET A 268 -18.26 7.94 5.59
C MET A 268 -18.20 9.13 4.61
N LYS A 269 -18.08 10.36 5.10
CA LYS A 269 -17.99 11.54 4.24
C LYS A 269 -16.72 11.53 3.38
N GLN A 270 -15.58 11.11 3.93
CA GLN A 270 -14.35 10.98 3.18
C GLN A 270 -14.46 9.92 2.08
N GLU A 271 -15.02 8.74 2.38
CA GLU A 271 -15.21 7.69 1.39
C GLU A 271 -16.26 8.06 0.33
N TYR A 272 -17.31 8.78 0.72
CA TYR A 272 -18.28 9.35 -0.21
C TYR A 272 -17.61 10.35 -1.18
N LEU A 273 -16.80 11.25 -0.63
CA LEU A 273 -16.08 12.25 -1.43
C LEU A 273 -15.05 11.59 -2.36
N LEU A 274 -14.27 10.59 -1.86
CA LEU A 274 -13.27 9.90 -2.68
C LEU A 274 -13.91 9.10 -3.82
N GLY A 275 -14.91 8.29 -3.50
CA GLY A 275 -15.54 7.41 -4.48
C GLY A 275 -16.42 8.20 -5.44
N ILE A 276 -17.48 8.78 -4.93
CA ILE A 276 -18.49 9.50 -5.75
C ILE A 276 -17.87 10.80 -6.29
N GLY A 277 -17.29 11.62 -5.40
CA GLY A 277 -16.64 12.87 -5.79
C GLY A 277 -15.48 12.67 -6.75
N GLY A 278 -14.69 11.59 -6.56
CA GLY A 278 -13.58 11.24 -7.44
C GLY A 278 -14.03 10.90 -8.86
N ILE A 279 -15.08 10.10 -9.02
CA ILE A 279 -15.65 9.80 -10.34
C ILE A 279 -16.22 11.06 -10.99
N LEU A 280 -16.97 11.88 -10.25
CA LEU A 280 -17.51 13.15 -10.75
C LEU A 280 -16.39 14.12 -11.17
N ALA A 281 -15.26 14.14 -10.45
CA ALA A 281 -14.10 14.94 -10.80
C ALA A 281 -13.48 14.48 -12.12
N LEU A 282 -13.29 13.17 -12.31
CA LEU A 282 -12.79 12.62 -13.58
C LEU A 282 -13.73 12.96 -14.75
N GLN A 283 -15.04 12.86 -14.56
CA GLN A 283 -16.04 13.25 -15.57
C GLN A 283 -15.95 14.75 -15.89
N LYS A 284 -15.82 15.59 -14.88
CA LYS A 284 -15.68 17.05 -15.03
C LYS A 284 -14.43 17.42 -15.83
N LEU A 285 -13.37 16.65 -15.68
CA LEU A 285 -12.12 16.80 -16.43
C LEU A 285 -12.14 16.11 -17.81
N GLY A 286 -13.24 15.43 -18.18
CA GLY A 286 -13.36 14.68 -19.44
C GLY A 286 -12.49 13.43 -19.49
N ILE A 287 -12.09 12.87 -18.33
CA ILE A 287 -11.22 11.71 -18.23
C ILE A 287 -12.04 10.43 -18.11
N LYS A 288 -11.81 9.50 -19.03
CA LYS A 288 -12.36 8.15 -19.02
C LYS A 288 -11.21 7.15 -19.15
N LYS A 289 -11.25 6.09 -18.36
CA LYS A 289 -10.22 5.03 -18.35
C LYS A 289 -10.85 3.67 -18.59
N ASP A 290 -10.03 2.72 -19.05
CA ASP A 290 -10.47 1.34 -19.29
C ASP A 290 -10.74 0.61 -17.98
N VAL A 291 -9.90 0.84 -16.96
CA VAL A 291 -9.96 0.17 -15.66
C VAL A 291 -9.96 1.18 -14.51
N TYR A 292 -10.79 0.90 -13.52
CA TYR A 292 -10.87 1.65 -12.27
C TYR A 292 -10.37 0.76 -11.14
N HIS A 293 -9.24 1.14 -10.54
CA HIS A 293 -8.60 0.39 -9.48
C HIS A 293 -8.88 1.03 -8.12
N CYS A 294 -9.63 0.32 -7.28
CA CYS A 294 -9.87 0.67 -5.90
C CYS A 294 -8.76 0.10 -5.01
N ASN A 295 -7.85 0.96 -4.57
CA ASN A 295 -6.76 0.57 -3.69
C ASN A 295 -7.21 0.70 -2.23
N GLU A 296 -7.70 -0.38 -1.65
CA GLU A 296 -8.38 -0.53 -0.36
C GLU A 296 -9.88 -0.17 -0.40
N GLY A 297 -10.61 -0.59 0.64
CA GLY A 297 -12.07 -0.46 0.77
C GLY A 297 -12.60 0.97 0.71
N HIS A 298 -11.80 1.93 1.13
CA HIS A 298 -12.20 3.35 1.20
C HIS A 298 -12.53 4.01 -0.15
N ALA A 299 -12.19 3.36 -1.28
CA ALA A 299 -12.54 3.85 -2.61
C ALA A 299 -13.84 3.20 -3.18
N ALA A 300 -14.53 2.37 -2.41
CA ALA A 300 -15.62 1.52 -2.86
C ALA A 300 -16.77 2.27 -3.55
N LEU A 301 -17.12 3.44 -3.05
CA LEU A 301 -18.24 4.22 -3.59
C LEU A 301 -17.98 4.78 -5.00
N ALA A 302 -16.77 4.63 -5.54
CA ALA A 302 -16.51 4.86 -6.97
C ALA A 302 -17.33 3.92 -7.86
N ASN A 303 -17.40 2.63 -7.48
CA ASN A 303 -18.24 1.68 -8.21
C ASN A 303 -19.74 1.98 -8.05
N LEU A 304 -20.17 2.50 -6.91
CA LEU A 304 -21.55 2.94 -6.71
C LEU A 304 -21.94 4.07 -7.67
N GLN A 305 -21.09 5.09 -7.82
CA GLN A 305 -21.36 6.17 -8.76
C GLN A 305 -21.40 5.66 -10.21
N ARG A 306 -20.47 4.79 -10.57
CA ARG A 306 -20.41 4.20 -11.93
C ARG A 306 -21.64 3.32 -12.22
N LEU A 307 -22.12 2.56 -11.24
CA LEU A 307 -23.39 1.83 -11.36
C LEU A 307 -24.56 2.79 -11.64
N ALA A 308 -24.66 3.86 -10.86
CA ALA A 308 -25.71 4.87 -11.05
C ALA A 308 -25.65 5.52 -12.44
N ASP A 309 -24.43 5.84 -12.92
CA ASP A 309 -24.23 6.43 -14.25
C ASP A 309 -24.71 5.49 -15.39
N PHE A 310 -24.40 4.20 -15.28
CA PHE A 310 -24.87 3.20 -16.25
C PHE A 310 -26.39 3.01 -16.21
N VAL A 311 -26.99 2.98 -15.03
CA VAL A 311 -28.46 2.88 -14.90
C VAL A 311 -29.14 4.15 -15.44
N GLU A 312 -28.60 5.33 -15.17
CA GLU A 312 -29.10 6.59 -15.73
C GLU A 312 -28.97 6.62 -17.26
N SER A 313 -27.99 5.93 -17.83
CA SER A 313 -27.85 5.77 -19.28
C SER A 313 -28.90 4.82 -19.91
N GLY A 314 -29.75 4.17 -19.10
CA GLY A 314 -30.86 3.33 -19.53
C GLY A 314 -30.64 1.81 -19.38
N LEU A 315 -29.62 1.38 -18.65
CA LEU A 315 -29.39 -0.04 -18.33
C LEU A 315 -30.17 -0.43 -17.07
N LYS A 316 -30.53 -1.71 -16.96
CA LYS A 316 -30.97 -2.30 -15.69
C LYS A 316 -29.78 -2.43 -14.76
N PHE A 317 -30.01 -2.54 -13.43
CA PHE A 317 -28.96 -2.69 -12.43
C PHE A 317 -28.01 -3.87 -12.73
N ASP A 318 -28.55 -5.04 -13.05
CA ASP A 318 -27.75 -6.24 -13.32
C ASP A 318 -26.90 -6.12 -14.58
N GLU A 319 -27.40 -5.44 -15.61
CA GLU A 319 -26.64 -5.11 -16.83
C GLU A 319 -25.50 -4.12 -16.53
N ALA A 320 -25.77 -3.10 -15.70
CA ALA A 320 -24.80 -2.12 -15.24
C ALA A 320 -23.71 -2.78 -14.38
N LEU A 321 -24.09 -3.73 -13.51
CA LEU A 321 -23.19 -4.46 -12.64
C LEU A 321 -22.16 -5.27 -13.45
N GLU A 322 -22.58 -5.94 -14.54
CA GLU A 322 -21.63 -6.65 -15.41
C GLU A 322 -20.57 -5.71 -16.01
N LEU A 323 -20.97 -4.52 -16.44
CA LEU A 323 -20.04 -3.53 -17.01
C LEU A 323 -19.10 -2.93 -15.97
N VAL A 324 -19.61 -2.60 -14.78
CA VAL A 324 -18.77 -2.07 -13.69
C VAL A 324 -17.78 -3.13 -13.22
N ARG A 325 -18.23 -4.36 -13.02
CA ARG A 325 -17.35 -5.48 -12.66
C ARG A 325 -16.22 -5.66 -13.67
N ALA A 326 -16.56 -5.76 -14.96
CA ALA A 326 -15.59 -6.01 -16.03
C ALA A 326 -14.48 -4.95 -16.16
N SER A 327 -14.65 -3.79 -15.55
CA SER A 327 -13.69 -2.68 -15.60
C SER A 327 -13.23 -2.24 -14.21
N SER A 328 -13.35 -3.11 -13.19
CA SER A 328 -12.99 -2.79 -11.80
C SER A 328 -12.08 -3.83 -11.19
N LEU A 329 -11.07 -3.33 -10.49
CA LEU A 329 -10.13 -4.10 -9.67
C LEU A 329 -10.16 -3.59 -8.23
N TYR A 330 -10.16 -4.52 -7.27
CA TYR A 330 -10.02 -4.24 -5.85
C TYR A 330 -8.77 -4.88 -5.28
N THR A 331 -7.89 -4.07 -4.68
CA THR A 331 -6.74 -4.55 -3.92
C THR A 331 -6.99 -4.41 -2.43
N VAL A 332 -6.93 -5.54 -1.72
CA VAL A 332 -7.08 -5.64 -0.26
C VAL A 332 -5.72 -5.43 0.40
N HIS A 333 -5.63 -4.53 1.39
CA HIS A 333 -4.43 -4.33 2.20
C HIS A 333 -4.63 -4.74 3.66
N THR A 334 -5.85 -4.93 4.08
CA THR A 334 -6.22 -5.22 5.46
C THR A 334 -6.26 -6.72 5.72
N PRO A 335 -5.44 -7.26 6.66
CA PRO A 335 -5.30 -8.71 6.87
C PRO A 335 -6.28 -9.28 7.89
N VAL A 336 -7.16 -8.45 8.48
CA VAL A 336 -8.11 -8.87 9.52
C VAL A 336 -9.49 -8.27 9.31
N PRO A 337 -10.59 -9.01 9.54
CA PRO A 337 -11.95 -8.51 9.35
C PRO A 337 -12.24 -7.19 10.08
N ALA A 338 -11.80 -7.07 11.33
CA ALA A 338 -12.05 -5.89 12.16
C ALA A 338 -11.38 -4.59 11.66
N GLY A 339 -10.46 -4.69 10.72
CA GLY A 339 -9.77 -3.53 10.13
C GLY A 339 -10.44 -2.96 8.88
N HIS A 340 -11.50 -3.60 8.38
CA HIS A 340 -12.28 -3.07 7.27
C HIS A 340 -13.27 -1.99 7.72
N ASP A 341 -13.71 -1.18 6.76
CA ASP A 341 -14.69 -0.13 7.03
C ASP A 341 -16.11 -0.71 7.01
N TYR A 342 -16.78 -0.65 8.17
CA TYR A 342 -18.14 -1.11 8.38
C TYR A 342 -19.03 0.04 8.83
N PHE A 343 -20.13 0.24 8.13
CA PHE A 343 -21.09 1.28 8.46
C PHE A 343 -22.43 0.67 8.86
N ASP A 344 -23.02 1.18 9.94
CA ASP A 344 -24.35 0.76 10.34
C ASP A 344 -25.43 1.23 9.36
N GLU A 345 -26.58 0.56 9.39
CA GLU A 345 -27.68 0.83 8.46
C GLU A 345 -28.21 2.27 8.57
N GLY A 346 -28.18 2.87 9.76
CA GLY A 346 -28.62 4.25 9.99
C GLY A 346 -27.71 5.26 9.28
N LEU A 347 -26.39 5.06 9.37
CA LEU A 347 -25.41 5.92 8.70
C LEU A 347 -25.47 5.73 7.17
N CYS A 348 -25.63 4.47 6.70
CA CYS A 348 -25.87 4.18 5.29
C CYS A 348 -27.14 4.86 4.80
N GLY A 349 -28.25 4.78 5.53
CA GLY A 349 -29.50 5.45 5.19
C GLY A 349 -29.36 6.97 5.09
N LYS A 350 -28.55 7.56 5.98
CA LYS A 350 -28.31 9.01 5.99
C LYS A 350 -27.57 9.49 4.73
N TYR A 351 -26.56 8.75 4.28
CA TYR A 351 -25.68 9.21 3.18
C TYR A 351 -25.98 8.53 1.83
N LEU A 352 -26.41 7.26 1.83
CA LEU A 352 -26.61 6.46 0.62
C LEU A 352 -28.08 6.17 0.30
N GLY A 353 -29.01 6.66 1.12
CA GLY A 353 -30.43 6.34 1.02
C GLY A 353 -31.11 6.72 -0.31
N GLN A 354 -30.53 7.60 -1.11
CA GLN A 354 -31.02 7.94 -2.44
C GLN A 354 -30.59 6.95 -3.54
N TYR A 355 -29.56 6.11 -3.28
CA TYR A 355 -29.01 5.24 -4.32
C TYR A 355 -29.90 4.07 -4.72
N PRO A 356 -30.66 3.40 -3.83
CA PRO A 356 -31.58 2.34 -4.26
C PRO A 356 -32.53 2.78 -5.37
N ALA A 357 -33.11 3.96 -5.24
CA ALA A 357 -34.00 4.52 -6.27
C ALA A 357 -33.27 4.83 -7.58
N LYS A 358 -32.02 5.34 -7.50
CA LYS A 358 -31.18 5.60 -8.68
C LYS A 358 -30.77 4.29 -9.38
N LEU A 359 -30.59 3.22 -8.64
CA LEU A 359 -30.21 1.91 -9.16
C LEU A 359 -31.41 1.06 -9.58
N GLY A 360 -32.63 1.42 -9.19
CA GLY A 360 -33.85 0.64 -9.46
C GLY A 360 -33.95 -0.65 -8.65
N ILE A 361 -33.31 -0.69 -7.44
CA ILE A 361 -33.33 -1.84 -6.52
C ILE A 361 -33.96 -1.46 -5.18
N SER A 362 -34.30 -2.46 -4.38
CA SER A 362 -34.81 -2.23 -3.02
C SER A 362 -33.70 -1.79 -2.05
N TRP A 363 -34.10 -1.25 -0.88
CA TRP A 363 -33.13 -0.92 0.18
C TRP A 363 -32.44 -2.19 0.72
N ASP A 364 -33.19 -3.29 0.88
CA ASP A 364 -32.62 -4.56 1.36
C ASP A 364 -31.58 -5.12 0.36
N ASP A 365 -31.87 -5.08 -0.95
CA ASP A 365 -30.92 -5.48 -1.99
C ASP A 365 -29.65 -4.61 -1.96
N PHE A 366 -29.84 -3.30 -1.80
CA PHE A 366 -28.72 -2.37 -1.68
C PHE A 366 -27.81 -2.69 -0.47
N MET A 367 -28.42 -2.88 0.70
CA MET A 367 -27.66 -3.26 1.90
C MET A 367 -27.01 -4.63 1.74
N GLY A 368 -27.64 -5.54 1.03
CA GLY A 368 -27.13 -6.87 0.67
C GLY A 368 -25.83 -6.81 -0.15
N LEU A 369 -25.58 -5.75 -0.91
CA LEU A 369 -24.32 -5.57 -1.63
C LEU A 369 -23.13 -5.42 -0.68
N GLY A 370 -23.32 -4.84 0.49
CA GLY A 370 -22.28 -4.65 1.50
C GLY A 370 -22.23 -5.73 2.59
N ARG A 371 -23.11 -6.72 2.55
CA ARG A 371 -23.18 -7.84 3.51
C ARG A 371 -22.59 -9.09 2.89
N GLN A 372 -21.81 -9.87 3.65
CA GLN A 372 -21.32 -11.16 3.17
C GLN A 372 -22.49 -12.10 2.92
N ASN A 373 -23.36 -12.25 3.91
CA ASN A 373 -24.68 -12.87 3.71
C ASN A 373 -25.73 -11.77 3.46
N PRO A 374 -26.25 -11.61 2.23
CA PRO A 374 -27.22 -10.56 1.90
C PRO A 374 -28.48 -10.58 2.78
N ASP A 375 -28.89 -11.75 3.26
CA ASP A 375 -30.11 -11.94 4.04
C ASP A 375 -29.92 -11.67 5.55
N ASP A 376 -28.68 -11.56 6.02
CA ASP A 376 -28.38 -11.24 7.42
C ASP A 376 -28.50 -9.73 7.67
N LYS A 377 -29.67 -9.30 8.14
CA LYS A 377 -29.94 -7.90 8.50
C LYS A 377 -29.14 -7.42 9.74
N GLY A 378 -28.47 -8.31 10.46
CA GLY A 378 -27.57 -7.97 11.54
C GLY A 378 -26.19 -7.55 11.08
N GLU A 379 -25.79 -7.90 9.84
CA GLU A 379 -24.52 -7.45 9.28
C GLU A 379 -24.56 -5.96 8.90
N ARG A 380 -23.49 -5.25 9.25
CA ARG A 380 -23.23 -3.87 8.79
C ARG A 380 -22.79 -3.87 7.34
N PHE A 381 -22.98 -2.75 6.66
CA PHE A 381 -22.46 -2.55 5.31
C PHE A 381 -20.93 -2.45 5.33
N CYS A 382 -20.25 -3.38 4.68
CA CYS A 382 -18.80 -3.44 4.55
C CYS A 382 -18.37 -3.00 3.16
N MET A 383 -17.50 -1.99 3.09
CA MET A 383 -17.00 -1.46 1.81
C MET A 383 -16.20 -2.50 1.03
N SER A 384 -15.43 -3.33 1.72
CA SER A 384 -14.67 -4.41 1.09
C SER A 384 -15.56 -5.50 0.51
N THR A 385 -16.63 -5.86 1.20
CA THR A 385 -17.65 -6.80 0.69
C THR A 385 -18.34 -6.23 -0.55
N PHE A 386 -18.69 -4.94 -0.52
CA PHE A 386 -19.26 -4.25 -1.67
C PHE A 386 -18.30 -4.32 -2.87
N LEU A 387 -17.00 -4.07 -2.67
CA LEU A 387 -16.01 -4.18 -3.74
C LEU A 387 -15.83 -5.61 -4.25
N CYS A 388 -15.82 -6.61 -3.37
CA CYS A 388 -15.79 -8.01 -3.79
C CYS A 388 -16.95 -8.38 -4.71
N LYS A 389 -18.13 -7.77 -4.50
CA LYS A 389 -19.32 -8.01 -5.34
C LYS A 389 -19.37 -7.14 -6.60
N THR A 390 -18.70 -6.00 -6.63
CA THR A 390 -18.75 -5.04 -7.74
C THR A 390 -17.47 -4.96 -8.57
N CYS A 391 -16.42 -5.67 -8.20
CA CYS A 391 -15.19 -5.84 -9.00
C CYS A 391 -15.15 -7.24 -9.61
N GLN A 392 -14.63 -7.34 -10.85
CA GLN A 392 -14.35 -8.64 -11.46
C GLN A 392 -13.16 -9.32 -10.80
N GLU A 393 -12.14 -8.55 -10.48
CA GLU A 393 -10.89 -9.03 -9.91
C GLU A 393 -10.67 -8.46 -8.52
N VAL A 394 -10.19 -9.32 -7.62
CA VAL A 394 -9.81 -8.97 -6.24
C VAL A 394 -8.45 -9.59 -5.97
N ASN A 395 -7.54 -8.85 -5.34
CA ASN A 395 -6.24 -9.40 -4.99
C ASN A 395 -5.73 -8.96 -3.62
N GLY A 396 -4.99 -9.83 -2.96
CA GLY A 396 -4.14 -9.51 -1.82
C GLY A 396 -2.77 -8.98 -2.28
N VAL A 397 -1.94 -8.57 -1.32
CA VAL A 397 -0.66 -7.85 -1.56
C VAL A 397 0.58 -8.68 -1.21
N SER A 398 0.42 -9.95 -0.95
CA SER A 398 1.42 -11.02 -0.90
C SER A 398 0.71 -12.36 -1.07
N TRP A 399 1.46 -13.42 -1.33
CA TRP A 399 0.87 -14.76 -1.43
C TRP A 399 0.11 -15.15 -0.17
N LEU A 400 0.75 -15.02 1.00
CA LEU A 400 0.12 -15.36 2.27
C LEU A 400 -1.13 -14.51 2.53
N HIS A 401 -1.06 -13.22 2.23
CA HIS A 401 -2.21 -12.31 2.37
C HIS A 401 -3.34 -12.66 1.39
N GLY A 402 -3.02 -13.10 0.19
CA GLY A 402 -4.01 -13.66 -0.74
C GLY A 402 -4.79 -14.81 -0.10
N LYS A 403 -4.10 -15.75 0.57
CA LYS A 403 -4.74 -16.86 1.29
C LYS A 403 -5.57 -16.42 2.49
N VAL A 404 -5.07 -15.44 3.25
CA VAL A 404 -5.85 -14.82 4.34
C VAL A 404 -7.13 -14.18 3.80
N SER A 405 -7.03 -13.42 2.71
CA SER A 405 -8.17 -12.75 2.08
C SER A 405 -9.18 -13.73 1.48
N GLN A 406 -8.73 -14.81 0.86
CA GLN A 406 -9.59 -15.90 0.38
C GLN A 406 -10.48 -16.45 1.51
N ARG A 407 -9.91 -16.72 2.67
CA ARG A 407 -10.66 -17.18 3.84
C ARG A 407 -11.56 -16.11 4.44
N MET A 408 -11.09 -14.87 4.47
CA MET A 408 -11.84 -13.75 5.03
C MET A 408 -13.13 -13.46 4.27
N PHE A 409 -13.14 -13.70 2.96
CA PHE A 409 -14.25 -13.44 2.06
C PHE A 409 -14.94 -14.71 1.54
N GLU A 410 -14.61 -15.90 2.06
CA GLU A 410 -15.12 -17.19 1.55
C GLU A 410 -16.64 -17.29 1.54
N SER A 411 -17.31 -16.64 2.48
CA SER A 411 -18.77 -16.63 2.58
C SER A 411 -19.46 -15.84 1.46
N ILE A 412 -18.73 -14.98 0.74
CA ILE A 412 -19.26 -14.28 -0.44
C ILE A 412 -19.44 -15.25 -1.63
N TRP A 413 -18.63 -16.31 -1.69
CA TRP A 413 -18.65 -17.32 -2.74
C TRP A 413 -18.92 -18.72 -2.17
N PRO A 414 -20.12 -18.96 -1.64
CA PRO A 414 -20.43 -20.22 -0.96
C PRO A 414 -20.35 -21.42 -1.92
N GLY A 415 -19.95 -22.56 -1.37
CA GLY A 415 -19.85 -23.83 -2.12
C GLY A 415 -18.53 -24.05 -2.86
N TYR A 416 -17.68 -23.03 -2.95
CA TYR A 416 -16.32 -23.19 -3.43
C TYR A 416 -15.38 -23.38 -2.25
N LEU A 417 -14.47 -24.34 -2.37
CA LEU A 417 -13.50 -24.63 -1.31
C LEU A 417 -12.41 -23.55 -1.32
N PRO A 418 -11.94 -23.10 -0.15
CA PRO A 418 -10.79 -22.21 -0.10
C PRO A 418 -9.61 -22.89 -0.78
N ALA A 419 -8.98 -22.17 -1.67
CA ALA A 419 -7.82 -22.72 -2.34
C ALA A 419 -6.70 -22.92 -1.33
N GLU A 420 -6.31 -24.15 -1.15
CA GLU A 420 -5.22 -24.73 -0.40
C GLU A 420 -4.76 -24.10 0.91
N SER A 421 -4.55 -24.99 1.88
CA SER A 421 -3.83 -24.72 3.12
C SER A 421 -2.47 -24.06 2.85
N TYR A 422 -2.05 -23.20 3.77
CA TYR A 422 -0.75 -22.57 3.83
C TYR A 422 0.38 -23.62 3.82
N ARG A 423 0.86 -24.03 2.66
CA ARG A 423 2.04 -24.88 2.59
C ARG A 423 3.31 -24.08 2.71
N GLU A 424 4.34 -24.74 3.18
CA GLU A 424 5.66 -24.18 3.32
C GLU A 424 6.39 -24.12 1.98
N HIS A 425 6.43 -22.91 1.37
CA HIS A 425 7.00 -22.73 0.05
C HIS A 425 8.32 -21.95 0.04
N GLN A 426 8.89 -21.78 1.20
CA GLN A 426 10.06 -20.94 1.43
C GLN A 426 11.32 -21.33 0.67
N LEU A 427 11.40 -22.54 0.21
CA LEU A 427 12.57 -23.06 -0.49
C LEU A 427 12.41 -23.06 -2.02
N LEU A 428 11.22 -22.68 -2.49
CA LEU A 428 10.96 -22.64 -3.92
C LEU A 428 11.45 -21.32 -4.52
N SER A 429 11.99 -21.36 -5.71
CA SER A 429 12.18 -20.17 -6.53
C SER A 429 10.81 -19.56 -6.86
N HIS A 430 10.79 -18.27 -7.23
CA HIS A 430 9.56 -17.59 -7.63
C HIS A 430 8.83 -18.36 -8.76
N ASP A 431 9.56 -18.81 -9.77
CA ASP A 431 9.00 -19.57 -10.89
C ASP A 431 8.47 -20.95 -10.50
N GLU A 432 9.13 -21.63 -9.56
CA GLU A 432 8.66 -22.92 -9.02
C GLU A 432 7.42 -22.70 -8.16
N TYR A 433 7.43 -21.63 -7.37
CA TYR A 433 6.31 -21.18 -6.57
C TYR A 433 5.06 -20.92 -7.43
N GLU A 434 5.16 -20.15 -8.51
CA GLU A 434 4.04 -19.89 -9.42
C GLU A 434 3.52 -21.17 -10.10
N LYS A 435 4.39 -22.11 -10.47
CA LYS A 435 3.99 -23.38 -11.09
C LYS A 435 3.27 -24.32 -10.14
N VAL A 436 3.70 -24.38 -8.89
CA VAL A 436 3.16 -25.30 -7.88
C VAL A 436 1.92 -24.74 -7.21
N TYR A 437 1.84 -23.42 -7.09
CA TYR A 437 0.84 -22.71 -6.29
C TYR A 437 -0.04 -21.76 -7.10
N ASN A 438 0.06 -21.78 -8.41
CA ASN A 438 -1.02 -21.28 -9.23
C ASN A 438 -2.25 -22.10 -8.87
N VAL A 439 -2.94 -21.58 -7.86
CA VAL A 439 -4.26 -22.03 -7.47
C VAL A 439 -5.05 -22.16 -8.75
N ASN A 440 -5.74 -23.25 -8.94
CA ASN A 440 -6.72 -23.35 -10.01
C ASN A 440 -7.53 -22.03 -9.99
N PRO A 441 -7.37 -21.15 -10.97
CA PRO A 441 -8.02 -19.84 -10.96
C PRO A 441 -9.54 -19.97 -10.85
N ASP A 442 -10.08 -21.14 -11.15
CA ASP A 442 -11.48 -21.47 -10.99
C ASP A 442 -11.91 -21.72 -9.54
N GLU A 443 -10.99 -21.89 -8.60
CA GLU A 443 -11.30 -22.17 -7.19
C GLU A 443 -11.13 -20.97 -6.27
N SER A 444 -10.56 -19.87 -6.74
CA SER A 444 -10.39 -18.68 -5.91
C SER A 444 -10.61 -17.40 -6.69
N HIS A 445 -11.59 -16.63 -6.24
CA HIS A 445 -11.85 -15.29 -6.78
C HIS A 445 -10.85 -14.23 -6.30
N VAL A 446 -10.11 -14.52 -5.23
CA VAL A 446 -9.11 -13.62 -4.68
C VAL A 446 -7.72 -14.10 -5.07
N GLY A 447 -7.10 -13.37 -5.99
CA GLY A 447 -5.71 -13.57 -6.37
C GLY A 447 -4.72 -12.84 -5.45
N TYR A 448 -3.48 -12.69 -5.91
CA TYR A 448 -2.48 -11.87 -5.25
C TYR A 448 -1.51 -11.26 -6.26
N VAL A 449 -0.96 -10.11 -5.91
CA VAL A 449 0.25 -9.54 -6.49
C VAL A 449 1.08 -9.03 -5.34
N THR A 450 2.26 -9.60 -5.14
CA THR A 450 3.11 -9.19 -4.03
C THR A 450 3.63 -7.78 -4.28
N ASN A 451 3.61 -6.95 -3.25
CA ASN A 451 4.08 -5.57 -3.34
C ASN A 451 5.56 -5.52 -3.71
N GLY A 452 5.98 -4.41 -4.26
CA GLY A 452 7.34 -4.05 -4.54
C GLY A 452 7.59 -2.59 -4.21
N VAL A 453 8.79 -2.10 -4.46
CA VAL A 453 9.19 -0.72 -4.15
C VAL A 453 9.83 -0.05 -5.36
N HIS A 454 9.64 1.26 -5.45
CA HIS A 454 10.17 2.06 -6.56
C HIS A 454 11.69 2.22 -6.43
N TYR A 455 12.44 1.48 -7.25
CA TYR A 455 13.90 1.45 -7.21
C TYR A 455 14.54 2.86 -7.26
N PRO A 456 14.14 3.77 -8.16
CA PRO A 456 14.76 5.09 -8.22
C PRO A 456 14.55 5.94 -6.96
N THR A 457 13.45 5.75 -6.23
CA THR A 457 13.18 6.45 -4.97
C THR A 457 14.00 5.89 -3.81
N TRP A 458 14.10 4.56 -3.68
CA TRP A 458 14.59 3.92 -2.45
C TRP A 458 16.04 3.47 -2.52
N CYS A 459 16.59 3.21 -3.70
CA CYS A 459 17.99 2.86 -3.86
C CYS A 459 18.89 4.09 -3.70
N ALA A 460 19.87 4.02 -2.82
CA ALA A 460 20.80 5.12 -2.57
C ALA A 460 21.70 5.40 -3.78
N SER A 461 22.15 6.66 -3.90
CA SER A 461 22.99 7.12 -5.02
C SER A 461 24.29 6.33 -5.13
N GLU A 462 24.86 5.88 -4.02
CA GLU A 462 26.06 5.05 -3.98
C GLU A 462 25.85 3.71 -4.67
N TRP A 463 24.72 3.05 -4.39
CA TRP A 463 24.37 1.81 -5.06
C TRP A 463 24.00 2.04 -6.53
N LYS A 464 23.31 3.13 -6.87
CA LYS A 464 23.05 3.49 -8.27
C LYS A 464 24.35 3.68 -9.05
N ALA A 465 25.40 4.25 -8.44
CA ALA A 465 26.71 4.37 -9.07
C ALA A 465 27.35 2.99 -9.32
N VAL A 466 27.29 2.07 -8.37
CA VAL A 466 27.74 0.68 -8.52
C VAL A 466 26.96 -0.02 -9.64
N HIS A 467 25.64 0.11 -9.64
CA HIS A 467 24.79 -0.51 -10.66
C HIS A 467 25.06 0.08 -12.05
N LYS A 468 25.29 1.39 -12.17
CA LYS A 468 25.68 2.03 -13.44
C LYS A 468 26.98 1.46 -14.00
N LYS A 469 27.93 1.13 -13.11
CA LYS A 469 29.25 0.58 -13.48
C LYS A 469 29.16 -0.89 -13.93
N TYR A 470 28.36 -1.72 -13.27
CA TYR A 470 28.38 -3.17 -13.43
C TYR A 470 27.15 -3.77 -14.09
N PHE A 471 25.95 -3.18 -13.93
CA PHE A 471 24.68 -3.77 -14.39
C PHE A 471 24.27 -3.35 -15.80
N GLY A 472 24.89 -2.28 -16.32
CA GLY A 472 24.62 -1.79 -17.67
C GLY A 472 23.41 -0.85 -17.77
N LYS A 473 23.22 -0.25 -18.95
CA LYS A 473 22.18 0.80 -19.13
C LYS A 473 20.76 0.23 -19.16
N THR A 474 20.58 -1.02 -19.57
CA THR A 474 19.26 -1.68 -19.65
C THR A 474 18.64 -1.89 -18.26
N PHE A 475 19.46 -2.05 -17.23
CA PHE A 475 19.03 -2.18 -15.85
C PHE A 475 18.14 -1.01 -15.38
N PHE A 476 18.48 0.21 -15.73
CA PHE A 476 17.71 1.40 -15.33
C PHE A 476 16.39 1.55 -16.07
N LYS A 477 16.17 0.76 -17.13
CA LYS A 477 14.88 0.69 -17.84
C LYS A 477 14.00 -0.45 -17.35
N ASP A 478 14.62 -1.52 -16.85
CA ASP A 478 13.91 -2.71 -16.39
C ASP A 478 14.67 -3.39 -15.23
N GLN A 479 14.31 -3.02 -14.01
CA GLN A 479 14.86 -3.62 -12.80
C GLN A 479 14.17 -4.95 -12.42
N SER A 480 13.16 -5.40 -13.15
CA SER A 480 12.49 -6.68 -12.89
C SER A 480 13.21 -7.90 -13.46
N ASN A 481 14.24 -7.70 -14.28
CA ASN A 481 15.00 -8.78 -14.89
C ASN A 481 16.06 -9.37 -13.93
N PRO A 482 15.88 -10.60 -13.40
CA PRO A 482 16.78 -11.19 -12.41
C PRO A 482 18.22 -11.33 -12.90
N ALA A 483 18.42 -11.63 -14.19
CA ALA A 483 19.75 -11.84 -14.77
C ALA A 483 20.65 -10.60 -14.65
N LEU A 484 20.06 -9.39 -14.63
CA LEU A 484 20.83 -8.16 -14.46
C LEU A 484 21.35 -7.97 -13.03
N TRP A 485 20.60 -8.43 -12.04
CA TRP A 485 21.00 -8.35 -10.62
C TRP A 485 22.12 -9.31 -10.25
N GLU A 486 22.29 -10.41 -10.97
CA GLU A 486 23.42 -11.32 -10.79
C GLU A 486 24.77 -10.65 -11.02
N ASN A 487 24.82 -9.54 -11.71
CA ASN A 487 26.04 -8.75 -11.88
C ASN A 487 26.63 -8.22 -10.56
N ILE A 488 25.87 -8.23 -9.47
CA ILE A 488 26.41 -7.90 -8.14
C ILE A 488 27.56 -8.83 -7.72
N TYR A 489 27.56 -10.07 -8.19
CA TYR A 489 28.65 -11.01 -7.91
C TYR A 489 29.98 -10.60 -8.56
N GLN A 490 29.96 -9.75 -9.60
CA GLN A 490 31.16 -9.19 -10.25
C GLN A 490 31.76 -8.00 -9.47
N VAL A 491 31.00 -7.38 -8.57
CA VAL A 491 31.48 -6.29 -7.73
C VAL A 491 32.43 -6.85 -6.69
N SER A 492 33.58 -6.23 -6.49
CA SER A 492 34.53 -6.70 -5.49
C SER A 492 33.95 -6.62 -4.07
N ASP A 493 34.29 -7.56 -3.20
CA ASP A 493 33.81 -7.59 -1.82
C ASP A 493 34.19 -6.31 -1.06
N LYS A 494 35.35 -5.75 -1.36
CA LYS A 494 35.80 -4.48 -0.79
C LYS A 494 34.87 -3.33 -1.21
N GLU A 495 34.49 -3.22 -2.48
CA GLU A 495 33.61 -2.17 -2.99
C GLU A 495 32.21 -2.27 -2.37
N VAL A 496 31.66 -3.49 -2.24
CA VAL A 496 30.39 -3.72 -1.54
C VAL A 496 30.48 -3.26 -0.08
N TRP A 497 31.52 -3.65 0.62
CA TRP A 497 31.72 -3.26 2.01
C TRP A 497 31.88 -1.76 2.20
N GLU A 498 32.70 -1.11 1.38
CA GLU A 498 32.93 0.34 1.43
C GLU A 498 31.66 1.12 1.12
N THR A 499 30.82 0.66 0.19
CA THR A 499 29.51 1.24 -0.11
C THR A 499 28.62 1.20 1.13
N ARG A 500 28.56 0.06 1.82
CA ARG A 500 27.80 -0.09 3.07
C ARG A 500 28.31 0.82 4.20
N VAL A 501 29.61 0.92 4.35
CA VAL A 501 30.25 1.81 5.35
C VAL A 501 29.93 3.28 5.05
N ALA A 502 29.99 3.70 3.79
CA ALA A 502 29.67 5.06 3.38
C ALA A 502 28.21 5.43 3.71
N LEU A 503 27.28 4.52 3.42
CA LEU A 503 25.85 4.72 3.70
C LEU A 503 25.54 4.75 5.21
N LYS A 504 26.21 3.90 5.99
CA LYS A 504 26.11 3.94 7.46
C LYS A 504 26.60 5.28 8.02
N LYS A 505 27.74 5.77 7.51
CA LYS A 505 28.26 7.07 7.91
C LYS A 505 27.26 8.19 7.60
N LYS A 506 26.68 8.21 6.40
CA LYS A 506 25.64 9.18 6.03
C LYS A 506 24.44 9.14 6.96
N LEU A 507 24.00 7.94 7.37
CA LEU A 507 22.92 7.81 8.35
C LEU A 507 23.30 8.42 9.69
N ILE A 508 24.50 8.13 10.19
CA ILE A 508 24.95 8.63 11.49
C ILE A 508 25.11 10.16 11.47
N ASP A 509 25.71 10.72 10.42
CA ASP A 509 25.86 12.16 10.24
C ASP A 509 24.48 12.84 10.18
N TYR A 510 23.54 12.28 9.44
CA TYR A 510 22.15 12.77 9.37
C TYR A 510 21.45 12.74 10.74
N ILE A 511 21.60 11.65 11.51
CA ILE A 511 21.03 11.56 12.86
C ILE A 511 21.63 12.65 13.76
N ARG A 512 22.94 12.83 13.74
CA ARG A 512 23.62 13.83 14.55
C ARG A 512 23.17 15.26 14.23
N GLU A 513 22.96 15.56 12.96
CA GLU A 513 22.52 16.87 12.51
C GLU A 513 21.04 17.13 12.82
N ARG A 514 20.17 16.23 12.37
CA ARG A 514 18.72 16.39 12.52
C ARG A 514 18.25 16.35 13.98
N PHE A 515 18.79 15.43 14.77
CA PHE A 515 18.28 15.19 16.12
C PHE A 515 18.97 16.01 17.21
N ARG A 516 20.17 16.57 16.94
CA ARG A 516 20.87 17.40 17.92
C ARG A 516 19.97 18.52 18.45
N ASP A 517 19.45 19.33 17.60
CA ASP A 517 18.69 20.51 17.98
C ASP A 517 17.29 20.15 18.53
N ASN A 518 16.69 19.10 18.00
CA ASN A 518 15.40 18.60 18.45
C ASN A 518 15.46 18.02 19.87
N TRP A 519 16.44 17.15 20.10
CA TRP A 519 16.65 16.57 21.43
C TRP A 519 17.11 17.60 22.47
N LEU A 520 17.92 18.59 22.09
CA LEU A 520 18.31 19.68 22.98
C LEU A 520 17.11 20.52 23.45
N ARG A 521 16.10 20.71 22.62
CA ARG A 521 14.86 21.42 23.01
C ARG A 521 14.01 20.59 23.97
N ASN A 522 13.97 19.28 23.78
CA ASN A 522 13.07 18.37 24.50
C ASN A 522 13.72 17.69 25.72
N GLN A 523 15.04 17.70 25.82
CA GLN A 523 15.80 17.10 26.91
C GLN A 523 16.31 18.17 27.89
N GLY A 524 16.13 17.95 29.16
CA GLY A 524 16.55 18.94 30.18
C GLY A 524 18.06 19.11 30.37
N ASP A 525 18.88 18.17 29.85
CA ASP A 525 20.35 18.21 30.01
C ASP A 525 21.05 18.11 28.65
N PRO A 526 21.55 19.24 28.11
CA PRO A 526 22.30 19.25 26.85
C PRO A 526 23.56 18.34 26.85
N ALA A 527 24.22 18.21 27.97
CA ALA A 527 25.42 17.36 28.06
C ALA A 527 25.05 15.88 27.83
N ARG A 528 23.90 15.45 28.32
CA ARG A 528 23.40 14.10 28.10
C ARG A 528 23.05 13.84 26.61
N VAL A 529 22.44 14.82 25.95
CA VAL A 529 22.14 14.72 24.53
C VAL A 529 23.40 14.60 23.69
N MET A 530 24.40 15.46 23.95
CA MET A 530 25.68 15.40 23.26
C MET A 530 26.38 14.06 23.51
N SER A 531 26.38 13.58 24.74
CA SER A 531 26.98 12.27 25.08
C SER A 531 26.27 11.12 24.34
N LEU A 532 24.95 11.19 24.14
CA LEU A 532 24.18 10.17 23.41
C LEU A 532 24.56 10.17 21.93
N LEU A 533 24.62 11.34 21.29
CA LEU A 533 25.01 11.48 19.89
C LEU A 533 26.47 10.99 19.66
N ASP A 534 27.37 11.26 20.59
CA ASP A 534 28.76 10.81 20.52
C ASP A 534 28.91 9.29 20.70
N LYS A 535 27.93 8.64 21.35
CA LYS A 535 27.91 7.17 21.51
C LYS A 535 27.46 6.42 20.27
N ILE A 536 26.91 7.09 19.26
CA ILE A 536 26.56 6.42 17.98
C ILE A 536 27.86 6.00 17.31
N ASN A 537 28.08 4.69 17.24
CA ASN A 537 29.34 4.10 16.81
C ASN A 537 29.28 3.63 15.35
N PRO A 538 30.04 4.24 14.42
CA PRO A 538 30.01 3.83 13.01
C PRO A 538 30.57 2.41 12.78
N ASN A 539 31.32 1.87 13.75
CA ASN A 539 31.88 0.52 13.69
C ASN A 539 30.97 -0.55 14.29
N ALA A 540 29.89 -0.15 14.98
CA ALA A 540 28.93 -1.09 15.53
C ALA A 540 28.07 -1.75 14.42
N LEU A 541 27.62 -2.97 14.70
CA LEU A 541 26.48 -3.57 13.97
C LEU A 541 25.22 -2.77 14.33
N ILE A 542 24.62 -2.11 13.34
CA ILE A 542 23.43 -1.30 13.55
C ILE A 542 22.20 -2.03 13.02
N ILE A 543 21.21 -2.23 13.88
CA ILE A 543 19.96 -2.90 13.58
C ILE A 543 18.82 -1.88 13.64
N GLY A 544 18.06 -1.74 12.55
CA GLY A 544 16.93 -0.82 12.44
C GLY A 544 15.59 -1.51 12.60
N PHE A 545 14.70 -0.86 13.36
CA PHE A 545 13.30 -1.21 13.46
C PHE A 545 12.48 0.09 13.31
N ALA A 546 11.88 0.30 12.15
CA ALA A 546 11.11 1.51 11.89
C ALA A 546 9.80 1.21 11.19
N ARG A 547 8.68 1.50 11.90
CA ARG A 547 7.33 1.23 11.43
C ARG A 547 6.28 1.87 12.32
N ARG A 548 5.02 1.90 11.87
CA ARG A 548 3.91 2.30 12.74
C ARG A 548 3.88 1.44 14.00
N PHE A 549 3.76 2.07 15.15
CA PHE A 549 3.62 1.37 16.41
C PHE A 549 2.16 0.92 16.58
N ALA A 550 1.98 -0.38 16.47
CA ALA A 550 0.74 -1.11 16.78
C ALA A 550 1.13 -2.42 17.45
N THR A 551 0.27 -2.98 18.28
CA THR A 551 0.58 -4.15 19.12
C THR A 551 1.06 -5.35 18.32
N TYR A 552 0.42 -5.66 17.18
CA TYR A 552 0.80 -6.80 16.35
C TYR A 552 2.17 -6.70 15.68
N LYS A 553 2.73 -5.48 15.58
CA LYS A 553 4.08 -5.25 15.08
C LYS A 553 5.17 -5.66 16.07
N ARG A 554 4.78 -5.88 17.33
CA ARG A 554 5.60 -6.40 18.42
C ARG A 554 6.94 -5.70 18.62
N ALA A 555 6.95 -4.36 18.60
CA ALA A 555 8.15 -3.58 18.86
C ALA A 555 8.80 -3.91 20.23
N HIS A 556 8.02 -4.48 21.18
CA HIS A 556 8.45 -4.88 22.50
C HIS A 556 9.23 -6.21 22.54
N LEU A 557 9.20 -6.99 21.46
CA LEU A 557 9.70 -8.38 21.46
C LEU A 557 11.19 -8.47 21.83
N LEU A 558 12.00 -7.55 21.31
CA LEU A 558 13.43 -7.45 21.66
C LEU A 558 13.69 -7.20 23.16
N PHE A 559 12.72 -6.67 23.88
CA PHE A 559 12.83 -6.31 25.30
C PHE A 559 12.22 -7.36 26.24
N SER A 560 11.97 -8.57 25.76
CA SER A 560 11.39 -9.67 26.55
C SER A 560 12.38 -10.21 27.60
N ASP A 561 13.68 -10.12 27.34
CA ASP A 561 14.78 -10.50 28.24
C ASP A 561 15.84 -9.39 28.23
N LEU A 562 15.68 -8.42 29.14
CA LEU A 562 16.59 -7.27 29.26
C LEU A 562 17.99 -7.64 29.72
N GLU A 563 18.12 -8.70 30.54
CA GLU A 563 19.43 -9.16 30.99
C GLU A 563 20.27 -9.72 29.83
N ARG A 564 19.63 -10.56 29.01
CA ARG A 564 20.27 -11.13 27.81
C ARG A 564 20.60 -10.04 26.80
N LEU A 565 19.64 -9.13 26.54
CA LEU A 565 19.86 -7.98 25.65
C LEU A 565 21.00 -7.10 26.12
N SER A 566 21.08 -6.82 27.45
CA SER A 566 22.18 -6.04 28.01
C SER A 566 23.55 -6.66 27.76
N LYS A 567 23.67 -7.99 27.87
CA LYS A 567 24.90 -8.71 27.56
C LYS A 567 25.32 -8.57 26.09
N ILE A 568 24.35 -8.58 25.18
CA ILE A 568 24.56 -8.41 23.73
C ILE A 568 25.07 -7.00 23.43
N VAL A 569 24.36 -5.96 23.88
CA VAL A 569 24.66 -4.58 23.49
C VAL A 569 25.85 -3.95 24.23
N ASN A 570 26.24 -4.52 25.36
CA ASN A 570 27.39 -4.04 26.17
C ASN A 570 28.66 -4.85 25.93
N ASN A 571 28.69 -5.75 24.96
CA ASN A 571 29.92 -6.44 24.60
C ASN A 571 30.89 -5.47 23.92
N PRO A 572 32.08 -5.19 24.51
CA PRO A 572 33.01 -4.22 23.96
C PRO A 572 33.70 -4.68 22.68
N ASP A 573 33.81 -6.00 22.47
CA ASP A 573 34.50 -6.58 21.32
C ASP A 573 33.58 -6.66 20.10
N TYR A 574 32.26 -6.73 20.35
CA TYR A 574 31.23 -6.85 19.32
C TYR A 574 30.09 -5.83 19.55
N PRO A 575 30.34 -4.53 19.38
CA PRO A 575 29.35 -3.50 19.69
C PRO A 575 28.11 -3.60 18.79
N VAL A 576 26.93 -3.59 19.39
CA VAL A 576 25.63 -3.63 18.69
C VAL A 576 24.79 -2.45 19.15
N GLN A 577 24.14 -1.80 18.20
CA GLN A 577 23.22 -0.70 18.47
C GLN A 577 21.89 -0.93 17.73
N PHE A 578 20.78 -0.54 18.37
CA PHE A 578 19.46 -0.62 17.80
C PHE A 578 18.87 0.78 17.61
N LEU A 579 18.35 1.03 16.41
CA LEU A 579 17.63 2.26 16.08
C LEU A 579 16.14 1.94 15.92
N PHE A 580 15.33 2.56 16.76
CA PHE A 580 13.86 2.48 16.69
C PHE A 580 13.31 3.80 16.16
N ALA A 581 12.33 3.73 15.27
CA ALA A 581 11.59 4.89 14.80
C ALA A 581 10.14 4.50 14.48
N GLY A 582 9.23 5.46 14.57
CA GLY A 582 7.83 5.24 14.20
C GLY A 582 6.86 6.06 15.02
N LYS A 583 5.64 6.13 14.51
CA LYS A 583 4.51 6.85 15.11
C LYS A 583 3.42 5.86 15.49
N ALA A 584 2.74 6.11 16.60
CA ALA A 584 1.48 5.46 16.93
C ALA A 584 0.32 6.36 16.50
N HIS A 585 -0.80 5.77 16.06
CA HIS A 585 -1.99 6.56 15.78
C HIS A 585 -2.41 7.34 17.06
N PRO A 586 -2.84 8.60 16.95
CA PRO A 586 -3.22 9.40 18.15
C PRO A 586 -4.31 8.77 19.02
N ALA A 587 -5.16 7.93 18.45
CA ALA A 587 -6.17 7.15 19.17
C ALA A 587 -5.67 5.79 19.70
N ASP A 588 -4.44 5.36 19.34
CA ASP A 588 -3.87 4.06 19.76
C ASP A 588 -3.01 4.23 21.03
N GLY A 589 -3.64 4.21 22.18
CA GLY A 589 -2.95 4.32 23.47
C GLY A 589 -1.97 3.17 23.73
N ALA A 590 -2.23 1.95 23.21
CA ALA A 590 -1.33 0.81 23.36
C ALA A 590 -0.05 1.01 22.55
N GLY A 591 -0.16 1.48 21.29
CA GLY A 591 0.99 1.83 20.47
C GLY A 591 1.83 2.96 21.07
N GLN A 592 1.19 4.01 21.61
CA GLN A 592 1.87 5.10 22.33
C GLN A 592 2.60 4.59 23.58
N GLY A 593 1.98 3.66 24.32
CA GLY A 593 2.60 2.99 25.47
C GLY A 593 3.85 2.21 25.11
N LEU A 594 3.91 1.59 23.92
CA LEU A 594 5.12 0.91 23.41
C LEU A 594 6.24 1.91 23.13
N ILE A 595 5.93 3.06 22.54
CA ILE A 595 6.93 4.13 22.31
C ILE A 595 7.51 4.60 23.64
N LYS A 596 6.66 4.90 24.62
CA LYS A 596 7.10 5.28 25.96
C LYS A 596 7.98 4.22 26.60
N LYS A 597 7.59 2.96 26.53
CA LYS A 597 8.39 1.84 27.08
C LYS A 597 9.78 1.78 26.47
N ILE A 598 9.90 1.91 25.16
CA ILE A 598 11.21 1.89 24.46
C ILE A 598 12.03 3.11 24.86
N HIS A 599 11.39 4.28 24.94
CA HIS A 599 12.05 5.50 25.41
C HIS A 599 12.61 5.30 26.83
N ASP A 600 11.82 4.81 27.78
CA ASP A 600 12.26 4.59 29.16
C ASP A 600 13.45 3.60 29.24
N ILE A 601 13.40 2.50 28.47
CA ILE A 601 14.51 1.55 28.37
C ILE A 601 15.76 2.23 27.79
N SER A 602 15.62 3.04 26.74
CA SER A 602 16.73 3.74 26.09
C SER A 602 17.45 4.72 27.01
N GLN A 603 16.79 5.19 28.07
CA GLN A 603 17.32 6.12 29.06
C GLN A 603 18.01 5.43 30.25
N SER A 604 17.85 4.10 30.38
CA SER A 604 18.49 3.36 31.48
C SER A 604 20.01 3.24 31.29
N PRO A 605 20.80 3.14 32.39
CA PRO A 605 22.26 3.09 32.32
C PRO A 605 22.83 1.99 31.42
N GLU A 606 22.16 0.84 31.38
CA GLU A 606 22.58 -0.34 30.59
C GLU A 606 22.38 -0.14 29.09
N PHE A 607 21.39 0.70 28.67
CA PHE A 607 20.99 0.81 27.28
C PHE A 607 21.23 2.16 26.63
N ILE A 608 21.63 3.17 27.40
CA ILE A 608 21.90 4.51 26.89
C ILE A 608 22.98 4.52 25.80
N GLY A 609 22.60 5.02 24.61
CA GLY A 609 23.46 5.01 23.42
C GLY A 609 23.56 3.63 22.73
N LYS A 610 22.82 2.61 23.22
CA LYS A 610 22.72 1.27 22.61
C LYS A 610 21.35 1.03 22.01
N ILE A 611 20.32 1.48 22.70
CA ILE A 611 18.93 1.53 22.21
C ILE A 611 18.62 3.02 22.00
N ILE A 612 18.30 3.40 20.77
CA ILE A 612 18.08 4.80 20.39
C ILE A 612 16.72 4.90 19.71
N PHE A 613 15.85 5.77 20.22
CA PHE A 613 14.58 6.09 19.59
C PHE A 613 14.71 7.39 18.79
N LEU A 614 14.35 7.34 17.51
CA LEU A 614 14.35 8.47 16.60
C LEU A 614 12.91 8.93 16.38
N ASP A 615 12.56 10.10 16.86
CA ASP A 615 11.23 10.66 16.74
C ASP A 615 10.94 11.19 15.32
N ASN A 616 9.66 11.44 15.06
CA ASN A 616 9.14 11.96 13.80
C ASN A 616 9.56 11.17 12.54
N TYR A 617 9.32 9.87 12.56
CA TYR A 617 9.55 9.00 11.40
C TYR A 617 8.78 9.52 10.17
N ASP A 618 9.51 9.84 9.13
CA ASP A 618 9.02 10.33 7.84
C ASP A 618 9.76 9.66 6.67
N MET A 619 9.47 10.04 5.43
CA MET A 619 10.09 9.42 4.24
C MET A 619 11.59 9.70 4.17
N GLU A 620 12.08 10.86 4.63
CA GLU A 620 13.50 11.18 4.57
C GLU A 620 14.28 10.34 5.59
N LEU A 621 13.80 10.25 6.84
CA LEU A 621 14.38 9.35 7.83
C LEU A 621 14.30 7.89 7.39
N ALA A 622 13.18 7.49 6.77
CA ALA A 622 13.03 6.14 6.21
C ALA A 622 14.12 5.83 5.17
N ARG A 623 14.38 6.74 4.21
CA ARG A 623 15.41 6.56 3.18
C ARG A 623 16.80 6.38 3.80
N ARG A 624 17.10 7.16 4.84
CA ARG A 624 18.39 7.05 5.56
C ARG A 624 18.52 5.75 6.34
N LEU A 625 17.46 5.33 7.03
CA LEU A 625 17.47 4.08 7.79
C LEU A 625 17.58 2.85 6.89
N VAL A 626 16.73 2.73 5.86
CA VAL A 626 16.74 1.55 4.97
C VAL A 626 18.01 1.44 4.12
N SER A 627 18.78 2.51 3.99
CA SER A 627 20.08 2.48 3.31
C SER A 627 21.28 2.40 4.25
N GLY A 628 21.14 2.86 5.51
CA GLY A 628 22.29 3.07 6.39
C GLY A 628 22.49 2.02 7.48
N VAL A 629 21.43 1.32 7.95
CA VAL A 629 21.59 0.24 8.94
C VAL A 629 22.20 -1.02 8.31
N ASP A 630 22.66 -1.97 9.11
CA ASP A 630 23.20 -3.23 8.60
C ASP A 630 22.14 -4.30 8.52
N ILE A 631 21.20 -4.31 9.47
CA ILE A 631 20.07 -5.22 9.53
C ILE A 631 18.78 -4.46 9.62
N TRP A 632 17.77 -4.94 8.90
CA TRP A 632 16.40 -4.50 9.00
C TRP A 632 15.56 -5.56 9.70
N MET A 633 15.02 -5.22 10.87
CA MET A 633 14.30 -6.17 11.71
C MET A 633 12.79 -5.95 11.63
N ASN A 634 12.03 -7.02 11.39
CA ASN A 634 10.57 -7.05 11.41
C ASN A 634 10.05 -8.23 12.23
N THR A 635 9.19 -7.94 13.19
CA THR A 635 8.70 -8.94 14.15
C THR A 635 7.18 -8.97 14.27
N PRO A 636 6.41 -8.97 13.17
CA PRO A 636 4.94 -8.97 13.26
C PRO A 636 4.43 -10.26 13.87
N THR A 637 3.21 -10.21 14.43
CA THR A 637 2.45 -11.41 14.75
C THR A 637 1.90 -12.02 13.47
N ARG A 638 2.31 -13.22 13.14
CA ARG A 638 1.83 -13.92 11.95
C ARG A 638 0.39 -14.40 12.11
N PRO A 639 -0.49 -14.28 11.08
CA PRO A 639 -0.27 -13.76 9.73
C PRO A 639 -0.81 -12.32 9.54
N LEU A 640 -0.52 -11.41 10.45
CA LEU A 640 -1.14 -10.08 10.50
C LEU A 640 -0.38 -9.01 9.68
N GLU A 641 0.76 -9.34 9.10
CA GLU A 641 1.46 -8.47 8.14
C GLU A 641 0.99 -8.81 6.72
N ALA A 642 0.22 -7.92 6.11
CA ALA A 642 -0.31 -8.16 4.75
C ALA A 642 0.81 -8.30 3.70
N SER A 643 1.77 -7.41 3.71
CA SER A 643 2.95 -7.50 2.87
C SER A 643 4.19 -7.03 3.63
N GLY A 644 4.23 -5.77 4.04
CA GLY A 644 5.44 -5.06 4.42
C GLY A 644 6.26 -4.71 3.17
N THR A 645 6.85 -3.52 3.12
CA THR A 645 7.70 -3.09 2.01
C THR A 645 9.02 -2.49 2.47
N SER A 646 9.14 -2.22 3.77
CA SER A 646 10.37 -1.61 4.32
C SER A 646 11.59 -2.51 4.19
N GLY A 647 11.41 -3.82 4.36
CA GLY A 647 12.47 -4.80 4.16
C GLY A 647 12.91 -4.92 2.69
N GLU A 648 12.00 -4.73 1.74
CA GLU A 648 12.31 -4.68 0.31
C GLU A 648 13.17 -3.47 -0.04
N LYS A 649 12.86 -2.29 0.54
CA LYS A 649 13.68 -1.08 0.42
C LYS A 649 15.08 -1.27 0.99
N ALA A 650 15.15 -1.93 2.15
CA ALA A 650 16.40 -2.22 2.84
C ALA A 650 17.31 -3.12 2.00
N LEU A 651 16.79 -4.21 1.46
CA LEU A 651 17.59 -5.16 0.68
C LEU A 651 18.17 -4.56 -0.61
N MET A 652 17.48 -3.63 -1.26
CA MET A 652 17.99 -2.93 -2.44
C MET A 652 19.22 -2.06 -2.14
N ASN A 653 19.42 -1.73 -0.86
CA ASN A 653 20.56 -0.99 -0.35
C ASN A 653 21.60 -1.89 0.34
N GLY A 654 21.52 -3.20 0.16
CA GLY A 654 22.43 -4.13 0.79
C GLY A 654 22.28 -4.24 2.31
N VAL A 655 21.13 -3.84 2.85
CA VAL A 655 20.75 -4.06 4.24
C VAL A 655 20.08 -5.42 4.34
N VAL A 656 20.51 -6.25 5.26
CA VAL A 656 20.05 -7.63 5.36
C VAL A 656 18.80 -7.74 6.25
N ASN A 657 17.82 -8.53 5.81
CA ASN A 657 16.57 -8.72 6.57
C ASN A 657 16.71 -9.78 7.67
N LEU A 658 16.15 -9.46 8.84
CA LEU A 658 15.84 -10.38 9.93
C LEU A 658 14.35 -10.24 10.25
N SER A 659 13.55 -11.22 9.88
CA SER A 659 12.10 -11.09 9.98
C SER A 659 11.40 -12.40 10.33
N VAL A 660 10.23 -12.26 10.94
CA VAL A 660 9.22 -13.33 10.97
C VAL A 660 8.80 -13.66 9.54
N LEU A 661 8.50 -14.93 9.27
CA LEU A 661 7.99 -15.41 7.98
C LEU A 661 6.52 -15.01 7.82
N ASP A 662 6.31 -13.74 7.50
CA ASP A 662 5.01 -13.13 7.28
C ASP A 662 5.09 -12.12 6.12
N GLY A 663 3.95 -11.79 5.53
CA GLY A 663 3.88 -10.90 4.38
C GLY A 663 4.82 -11.32 3.24
N TRP A 664 5.56 -10.35 2.68
CA TRP A 664 6.48 -10.60 1.56
C TRP A 664 7.65 -11.54 1.93
N TRP A 665 8.12 -11.53 3.20
CA TRP A 665 9.25 -12.35 3.62
C TRP A 665 8.92 -13.84 3.67
N TYR A 666 7.64 -14.20 3.78
CA TYR A 666 7.20 -15.57 3.67
C TYR A 666 7.62 -16.22 2.34
N GLU A 667 7.50 -15.50 1.25
CA GLU A 667 7.87 -15.93 -0.10
C GLU A 667 9.26 -15.46 -0.53
N GLY A 668 9.77 -14.36 0.05
CA GLY A 668 11.05 -13.74 -0.31
C GLY A 668 12.28 -14.36 0.34
N TYR A 669 12.11 -15.00 1.51
CA TYR A 669 13.25 -15.55 2.25
C TYR A 669 14.02 -16.60 1.44
N ARG A 670 15.36 -16.44 1.45
CA ARG A 670 16.30 -17.43 0.90
C ARG A 670 17.41 -17.68 1.91
N PRO A 671 17.76 -18.96 2.19
CA PRO A 671 18.88 -19.29 3.06
C PRO A 671 20.19 -18.64 2.56
N GLY A 672 20.93 -18.02 3.48
CA GLY A 672 22.18 -17.33 3.14
C GLY A 672 22.00 -15.95 2.47
N ALA A 673 20.77 -15.44 2.38
CA ALA A 673 20.45 -14.11 1.89
C ALA A 673 19.74 -13.23 2.93
N GLY A 674 19.64 -13.70 4.16
CA GLY A 674 19.00 -13.04 5.30
C GLY A 674 18.62 -14.06 6.36
N TRP A 675 17.92 -13.62 7.39
CA TRP A 675 17.50 -14.46 8.51
C TRP A 675 15.97 -14.43 8.68
N ALA A 676 15.43 -15.56 9.07
CA ALA A 676 14.03 -15.73 9.36
C ALA A 676 13.82 -16.44 10.70
N LEU A 677 12.76 -16.10 11.38
CA LEU A 677 12.22 -16.91 12.47
C LEU A 677 11.46 -18.05 11.81
N THR A 678 12.00 -19.26 11.87
CA THR A 678 11.56 -20.40 11.07
C THR A 678 10.34 -21.13 11.62
N ASP A 679 9.87 -20.80 12.82
CA ASP A 679 8.62 -21.36 13.34
C ASP A 679 7.43 -20.70 12.64
N LYS A 680 6.67 -21.51 11.89
CA LYS A 680 5.52 -21.07 11.11
C LYS A 680 4.19 -21.35 11.80
N ARG A 681 4.20 -21.99 12.95
CA ARG A 681 2.99 -22.27 13.71
C ARG A 681 2.41 -21.01 14.26
N THR A 682 1.10 -20.90 14.26
CA THR A 682 0.35 -19.93 15.04
C THR A 682 0.01 -20.53 16.40
N TYR A 683 0.29 -19.80 17.47
CA TYR A 683 -0.01 -20.22 18.82
C TYR A 683 -1.30 -19.55 19.29
N GLN A 684 -2.13 -20.31 20.03
CA GLN A 684 -3.31 -19.74 20.69
C GLN A 684 -2.91 -18.79 21.83
N ASP A 685 -1.79 -19.06 22.49
CA ASP A 685 -1.22 -18.18 23.51
C ASP A 685 -0.14 -17.28 22.88
N GLN A 686 -0.49 -16.01 22.66
CA GLN A 686 0.42 -15.01 22.13
C GLN A 686 1.66 -14.80 23.02
N GLY A 687 1.53 -14.90 24.33
CA GLY A 687 2.65 -14.75 25.25
C GLY A 687 3.67 -15.88 25.11
N GLN A 688 3.24 -17.09 24.80
CA GLN A 688 4.13 -18.23 24.51
C GLN A 688 4.86 -18.03 23.18
N GLN A 689 4.15 -17.59 22.14
CA GLN A 689 4.74 -17.27 20.84
C GLN A 689 5.77 -16.16 20.98
N ASP A 690 5.47 -15.09 21.70
CA ASP A 690 6.38 -13.96 21.91
C ASP A 690 7.69 -14.39 22.60
N LYS A 691 7.59 -15.26 23.62
CA LYS A 691 8.77 -15.80 24.31
C LYS A 691 9.65 -16.64 23.38
N LEU A 692 9.04 -17.47 22.55
CA LEU A 692 9.75 -18.31 21.59
C LEU A 692 10.43 -17.47 20.52
N ASP A 693 9.70 -16.54 19.93
CA ASP A 693 10.22 -15.65 18.88
C ASP A 693 11.36 -14.76 19.41
N ALA A 694 11.21 -14.21 20.64
CA ALA A 694 12.28 -13.45 21.28
C ALA A 694 13.54 -14.31 21.52
N ALA A 695 13.38 -15.54 22.00
CA ALA A 695 14.49 -16.47 22.21
C ALA A 695 15.21 -16.80 20.89
N ASN A 696 14.45 -16.96 19.79
CA ASN A 696 15.01 -17.17 18.45
C ASN A 696 15.80 -15.94 17.97
N ILE A 697 15.28 -14.74 18.16
CA ILE A 697 15.98 -13.49 17.80
C ILE A 697 17.34 -13.41 18.52
N TYR A 698 17.35 -13.61 19.84
CA TYR A 698 18.59 -13.58 20.60
C TYR A 698 19.57 -14.65 20.14
N SER A 699 19.08 -15.88 19.90
CA SER A 699 19.92 -16.98 19.41
C SER A 699 20.54 -16.67 18.06
N LEU A 700 19.78 -16.12 17.12
CA LEU A 700 20.30 -15.71 15.82
C LEU A 700 21.34 -14.60 15.94
N LEU A 701 21.10 -13.61 16.80
CA LEU A 701 22.05 -12.53 17.06
C LEU A 701 23.36 -13.06 17.62
N GLU A 702 23.29 -13.88 18.67
CA GLU A 702 24.46 -14.37 19.42
C GLU A 702 25.29 -15.38 18.64
N ASN A 703 24.62 -16.30 17.90
CA ASN A 703 25.30 -17.47 17.32
C ASN A 703 25.59 -17.34 15.83
N GLU A 704 24.88 -16.46 15.11
CA GLU A 704 25.01 -16.35 13.65
C GLU A 704 25.38 -14.93 13.21
N ILE A 705 24.54 -13.93 13.52
CA ILE A 705 24.62 -12.59 12.93
C ILE A 705 25.85 -11.84 13.41
N ILE A 706 26.02 -11.71 14.72
CA ILE A 706 27.14 -10.98 15.33
C ILE A 706 28.48 -11.64 14.98
N PRO A 707 28.66 -12.97 15.15
CA PRO A 707 29.87 -13.64 14.74
C PRO A 707 30.19 -13.45 13.26
N LEU A 708 29.22 -13.55 12.38
CA LEU A 708 29.43 -13.38 10.94
C LEU A 708 29.85 -11.94 10.60
N TYR A 709 29.17 -10.93 11.18
CA TYR A 709 29.50 -9.52 10.92
C TYR A 709 30.91 -9.17 11.37
N TYR A 710 31.37 -9.68 12.50
CA TYR A 710 32.68 -9.39 13.10
C TYR A 710 33.80 -10.31 12.65
N SER A 711 33.55 -11.33 11.84
CA SER A 711 34.56 -12.20 11.24
C SER A 711 35.33 -11.43 10.15
N ARG A 712 36.25 -10.57 10.58
CA ARG A 712 37.05 -9.70 9.71
C ARG A 712 38.25 -10.45 9.13
N ASN A 713 38.46 -10.32 7.82
CA ASN A 713 39.67 -10.77 7.15
C ASN A 713 40.83 -9.77 7.34
N SER A 714 42.00 -10.06 6.77
CA SER A 714 43.20 -9.20 6.85
C SER A 714 43.00 -7.81 6.19
N LYS A 715 41.95 -7.64 5.38
CA LYS A 715 41.57 -6.38 4.71
C LYS A 715 40.54 -5.57 5.50
N GLY A 716 40.09 -6.07 6.66
CA GLY A 716 39.20 -5.37 7.59
C GLY A 716 37.70 -5.51 7.32
N PHE A 717 37.25 -6.42 6.46
CA PHE A 717 35.83 -6.69 6.20
C PHE A 717 35.47 -8.17 6.35
N SER A 718 34.19 -8.46 6.56
CA SER A 718 33.66 -9.83 6.62
C SER A 718 33.26 -10.32 5.24
N GLU A 719 33.94 -11.33 4.73
CA GLU A 719 33.62 -11.96 3.45
C GLU A 719 32.26 -12.68 3.49
N GLY A 720 31.97 -13.35 4.62
CA GLY A 720 30.69 -14.01 4.83
C GLY A 720 29.51 -13.01 4.84
N TRP A 721 29.70 -11.86 5.48
CA TRP A 721 28.70 -10.79 5.47
C TRP A 721 28.46 -10.23 4.07
N VAL A 722 29.52 -9.92 3.35
CA VAL A 722 29.44 -9.43 1.96
C VAL A 722 28.76 -10.42 1.05
N LYS A 723 29.05 -11.73 1.23
CA LYS A 723 28.35 -12.81 0.49
C LYS A 723 26.84 -12.77 0.77
N THR A 724 26.42 -12.61 2.03
CA THR A 724 24.99 -12.51 2.39
C THR A 724 24.35 -11.28 1.74
N VAL A 725 25.02 -10.13 1.75
CA VAL A 725 24.56 -8.91 1.07
C VAL A 725 24.38 -9.15 -0.43
N LYS A 726 25.37 -9.74 -1.10
CA LYS A 726 25.29 -10.04 -2.54
C LYS A 726 24.15 -11.02 -2.86
N ASN A 727 23.99 -12.07 -2.04
CA ASN A 727 22.91 -13.03 -2.21
C ASN A 727 21.55 -12.36 -2.04
N SER A 728 21.37 -11.50 -1.03
CA SER A 728 20.16 -10.74 -0.82
C SER A 728 19.79 -9.88 -2.05
N ILE A 729 20.77 -9.15 -2.58
CA ILE A 729 20.57 -8.31 -3.77
C ILE A 729 20.27 -9.17 -5.01
N ALA A 730 21.05 -10.20 -5.29
CA ALA A 730 20.91 -10.98 -6.52
C ALA A 730 19.66 -11.87 -6.54
N GLN A 731 19.37 -12.54 -5.43
CA GLN A 731 18.37 -13.61 -5.39
C GLN A 731 16.97 -13.11 -5.01
N ILE A 732 16.87 -11.91 -4.41
CA ILE A 732 15.60 -11.43 -3.85
C ILE A 732 15.16 -10.13 -4.51
N ALA A 733 16.04 -9.12 -4.65
CA ALA A 733 15.64 -7.78 -5.10
C ALA A 733 14.86 -7.73 -6.41
N PRO A 734 15.16 -8.51 -7.47
CA PRO A 734 14.45 -8.43 -8.75
C PRO A 734 12.95 -8.66 -8.62
N PHE A 735 12.54 -9.52 -7.68
CA PHE A 735 11.16 -9.92 -7.50
C PHE A 735 10.31 -8.92 -6.69
N TYR A 736 10.94 -7.92 -6.08
CA TYR A 736 10.29 -6.92 -5.22
C TYR A 736 10.50 -5.49 -5.70
N THR A 737 10.71 -5.31 -7.00
CA THR A 737 10.70 -4.00 -7.65
C THR A 737 9.27 -3.59 -7.97
N MET A 738 8.98 -2.29 -7.93
CA MET A 738 7.67 -1.78 -8.34
C MET A 738 7.41 -2.02 -9.84
N LYS A 739 8.47 -2.07 -10.65
CA LYS A 739 8.39 -2.45 -12.06
C LYS A 739 7.77 -3.84 -12.24
N ARG A 740 8.25 -4.84 -11.52
CA ARG A 740 7.68 -6.19 -11.55
C ARG A 740 6.22 -6.17 -11.08
N GLN A 741 5.92 -5.48 -9.97
CA GLN A 741 4.56 -5.37 -9.44
C GLN A 741 3.61 -4.75 -10.49
N LEU A 742 3.98 -3.64 -11.11
CA LEU A 742 3.16 -2.98 -12.13
C LEU A 742 2.92 -3.90 -13.34
N ASP A 743 3.95 -4.60 -13.82
CA ASP A 743 3.84 -5.53 -14.95
C ASP A 743 2.92 -6.71 -14.61
N ASP A 744 2.95 -7.23 -13.38
CA ASP A 744 2.03 -8.26 -12.91
C ASP A 744 0.58 -7.77 -12.91
N TYR A 745 0.31 -6.55 -12.45
CA TYR A 745 -1.03 -5.95 -12.53
C TYR A 745 -1.53 -5.82 -13.97
N TYR A 746 -0.65 -5.43 -14.92
CA TYR A 746 -1.01 -5.34 -16.33
C TYR A 746 -1.30 -6.71 -16.93
N THR A 747 -0.49 -7.69 -16.62
CA THR A 747 -0.61 -9.04 -17.19
C THR A 747 -1.80 -9.79 -16.60
N ARG A 748 -1.99 -9.70 -15.28
CA ARG A 748 -3.00 -10.49 -14.58
C ARG A 748 -4.37 -9.83 -14.55
N PHE A 749 -4.45 -8.49 -14.52
CA PHE A 749 -5.69 -7.78 -14.26
C PHE A 749 -6.03 -6.69 -15.28
N TYR A 750 -5.19 -5.67 -15.48
CA TYR A 750 -5.62 -4.50 -16.25
C TYR A 750 -5.92 -4.79 -17.74
N ASN A 751 -5.03 -5.49 -18.45
CA ASN A 751 -5.27 -5.84 -19.85
C ASN A 751 -6.44 -6.83 -19.98
N PRO A 752 -6.54 -7.91 -19.17
CA PRO A 752 -7.71 -8.78 -19.18
C PRO A 752 -9.03 -8.05 -18.89
N LEU A 753 -9.06 -7.13 -17.93
CA LEU A 753 -10.25 -6.33 -17.63
C LEU A 753 -10.65 -5.42 -18.80
N ARG A 754 -9.70 -4.71 -19.41
CA ARG A 754 -9.94 -3.91 -20.62
C ARG A 754 -10.56 -4.76 -21.72
N ASP A 755 -9.96 -5.90 -21.99
CA ASP A 755 -10.41 -6.79 -23.08
C ASP A 755 -11.79 -7.39 -22.76
N ARG A 756 -12.03 -7.73 -21.50
CA ARG A 756 -13.33 -8.17 -21.00
C ARG A 756 -14.40 -7.08 -21.16
N TYR A 757 -14.12 -5.86 -20.70
CA TYR A 757 -15.04 -4.74 -20.85
C TYR A 757 -15.35 -4.45 -22.33
N ALA A 758 -14.34 -4.44 -23.19
CA ALA A 758 -14.52 -4.24 -24.62
C ALA A 758 -15.43 -5.32 -25.25
N LEU A 759 -15.27 -6.58 -24.83
CA LEU A 759 -16.10 -7.69 -25.30
C LEU A 759 -17.58 -7.52 -24.91
N ILE A 760 -17.84 -7.27 -23.62
CA ILE A 760 -19.23 -7.27 -23.12
C ILE A 760 -19.97 -5.96 -23.40
N SER A 761 -19.26 -4.84 -23.59
CA SER A 761 -19.85 -3.54 -23.92
C SER A 761 -20.09 -3.33 -25.42
N ALA A 762 -19.58 -4.22 -26.28
CA ALA A 762 -19.78 -4.15 -27.72
C ALA A 762 -21.27 -4.26 -28.11
N ASP A 763 -21.62 -3.75 -29.29
CA ASP A 763 -22.97 -3.84 -29.85
C ASP A 763 -24.06 -3.35 -28.88
N ASN A 764 -23.85 -2.17 -28.30
CA ASN A 764 -24.77 -1.58 -27.31
C ASN A 764 -24.98 -2.48 -26.07
N ASN A 765 -23.90 -3.01 -25.51
CA ASN A 765 -23.88 -3.86 -24.34
C ASN A 765 -24.61 -5.20 -24.49
N ARG A 766 -24.67 -5.74 -25.71
CA ARG A 766 -25.46 -6.95 -26.03
C ARG A 766 -25.06 -8.13 -25.13
N ILE A 767 -23.78 -8.42 -25.01
CA ILE A 767 -23.31 -9.57 -24.20
C ILE A 767 -23.56 -9.32 -22.71
N ALA A 768 -23.41 -8.11 -22.21
CA ALA A 768 -23.72 -7.78 -20.81
C ALA A 768 -25.21 -8.04 -20.50
N ARG A 769 -26.10 -7.67 -21.41
CA ARG A 769 -27.55 -7.96 -21.29
C ARG A 769 -27.84 -9.45 -21.34
N GLU A 770 -27.25 -10.18 -22.30
CA GLU A 770 -27.39 -11.64 -22.42
C GLU A 770 -26.90 -12.36 -21.12
N ILE A 771 -25.82 -11.91 -20.49
CA ILE A 771 -25.34 -12.46 -19.23
C ILE A 771 -26.33 -12.17 -18.10
N ALA A 772 -26.80 -10.94 -17.96
CA ALA A 772 -27.77 -10.55 -16.94
C ALA A 772 -29.06 -11.35 -17.03
N GLU A 773 -29.64 -11.43 -18.25
CA GLU A 773 -30.84 -12.24 -18.50
C GLU A 773 -30.63 -13.73 -18.26
N TRP A 774 -29.44 -14.24 -18.59
CA TRP A 774 -29.08 -15.64 -18.33
C TRP A 774 -28.97 -15.90 -16.82
N LYS A 775 -28.31 -15.00 -16.05
CA LYS A 775 -28.23 -15.09 -14.59
C LYS A 775 -29.61 -15.09 -13.93
N GLU A 776 -30.51 -14.20 -14.37
CA GLU A 776 -31.89 -14.14 -13.88
C GLU A 776 -32.60 -15.47 -14.07
N ARG A 777 -32.51 -16.08 -15.28
CA ARG A 777 -33.09 -17.40 -15.55
C ARG A 777 -32.52 -18.52 -14.70
N VAL A 778 -31.21 -18.50 -14.47
CA VAL A 778 -30.56 -19.50 -13.62
C VAL A 778 -31.03 -19.35 -12.17
N ILE A 779 -31.10 -18.13 -11.65
CA ILE A 779 -31.56 -17.83 -10.29
C ILE A 779 -32.97 -18.38 -10.06
N GLU A 780 -33.88 -18.10 -11.00
CA GLU A 780 -35.28 -18.56 -10.93
C GLU A 780 -35.46 -20.08 -10.94
N ARG A 781 -34.55 -20.81 -11.60
CA ARG A 781 -34.72 -22.24 -11.87
C ARG A 781 -33.76 -23.14 -11.11
N TRP A 782 -32.74 -22.63 -10.50
CA TRP A 782 -31.68 -23.39 -9.87
C TRP A 782 -32.16 -24.43 -8.84
N ASP A 783 -33.11 -24.05 -8.00
CA ASP A 783 -33.65 -24.94 -6.96
C ASP A 783 -34.55 -26.04 -7.52
N ASN A 784 -35.04 -25.87 -8.72
CA ASN A 784 -35.91 -26.83 -9.40
C ASN A 784 -35.14 -27.89 -10.22
N ILE A 785 -33.81 -27.68 -10.40
CA ILE A 785 -32.97 -28.66 -11.10
C ILE A 785 -33.00 -29.99 -10.34
N ASN A 786 -33.20 -31.08 -11.04
CA ASN A 786 -33.29 -32.41 -10.47
C ASN A 786 -32.20 -33.34 -10.99
N ILE A 787 -31.44 -33.96 -10.08
CA ILE A 787 -30.46 -35.00 -10.38
C ILE A 787 -31.25 -36.30 -10.45
N VAL A 788 -31.45 -36.81 -11.68
CA VAL A 788 -32.31 -37.95 -11.95
C VAL A 788 -31.60 -39.25 -11.68
N GLU A 789 -30.33 -39.35 -12.06
CA GLU A 789 -29.55 -40.59 -11.91
C GLU A 789 -28.07 -40.30 -11.79
N VAL A 790 -27.39 -41.05 -10.92
CA VAL A 790 -25.94 -41.09 -10.83
C VAL A 790 -25.48 -42.52 -10.99
N LYS A 791 -24.75 -42.81 -12.05
CA LYS A 791 -24.15 -44.12 -12.30
C LYS A 791 -22.66 -44.04 -12.12
N ASN A 792 -22.16 -44.77 -11.15
CA ASN A 792 -20.73 -44.93 -10.94
C ASN A 792 -20.33 -46.30 -11.41
N SER A 793 -19.18 -46.46 -12.07
CA SER A 793 -18.63 -47.77 -12.26
C SER A 793 -18.37 -48.45 -10.90
N ASP A 794 -18.59 -49.78 -10.81
CA ASP A 794 -18.37 -50.53 -9.57
C ASP A 794 -16.96 -50.33 -9.01
N SER A 795 -16.05 -49.85 -9.80
CA SER A 795 -14.66 -49.55 -9.41
C SER A 795 -14.50 -48.26 -8.59
N LEU A 796 -15.45 -47.33 -8.57
CA LEU A 796 -15.27 -46.09 -7.83
C LEU A 796 -15.55 -46.24 -6.32
N TYR A 797 -16.52 -47.05 -5.94
CA TYR A 797 -16.92 -47.25 -4.54
C TYR A 797 -16.95 -48.69 -4.03
N GLY A 798 -16.72 -49.69 -4.88
CA GLY A 798 -16.90 -51.10 -4.55
C GLY A 798 -15.67 -51.84 -4.04
N THR A 799 -14.53 -51.66 -4.68
CA THR A 799 -13.22 -52.19 -4.32
C THR A 799 -12.15 -51.15 -4.61
N SER A 800 -10.98 -51.29 -3.97
CA SER A 800 -9.91 -50.29 -4.15
C SER A 800 -9.62 -50.08 -5.63
N LEU A 801 -9.70 -48.83 -6.10
CA LEU A 801 -9.20 -48.42 -7.39
C LEU A 801 -7.70 -48.70 -7.43
N VAL A 802 -7.22 -49.10 -8.58
CA VAL A 802 -5.77 -49.25 -8.83
C VAL A 802 -5.33 -47.98 -9.55
N SER A 803 -4.20 -47.38 -9.12
CA SER A 803 -3.64 -46.21 -9.81
C SER A 803 -3.51 -46.46 -11.31
N ASP A 804 -3.78 -45.47 -12.11
CA ASP A 804 -3.83 -45.48 -13.58
C ASP A 804 -4.90 -46.36 -14.23
N LYS A 805 -5.78 -47.00 -13.46
CA LYS A 805 -6.95 -47.66 -14.06
C LYS A 805 -8.11 -46.67 -14.21
N GLU A 806 -8.69 -46.68 -15.42
CA GLU A 806 -9.82 -45.84 -15.76
C GLU A 806 -11.08 -46.30 -15.00
N PHE A 807 -11.80 -45.35 -14.47
CA PHE A 807 -13.16 -45.46 -13.98
C PHE A 807 -14.10 -44.59 -14.81
N SER A 808 -15.36 -44.92 -14.83
CA SER A 808 -16.36 -44.13 -15.54
C SER A 808 -17.51 -43.73 -14.63
N VAL A 809 -18.04 -42.54 -14.87
CA VAL A 809 -19.20 -41.98 -14.16
C VAL A 809 -20.16 -41.38 -15.17
N SER A 810 -21.46 -41.56 -14.94
CA SER A 810 -22.51 -40.93 -15.71
C SER A 810 -23.54 -40.28 -14.77
N VAL A 811 -23.93 -39.05 -15.06
CA VAL A 811 -24.93 -38.29 -14.29
C VAL A 811 -26.00 -37.78 -15.25
N VAL A 812 -27.26 -38.03 -14.92
CA VAL A 812 -28.41 -37.52 -15.67
C VAL A 812 -29.11 -36.43 -14.85
N VAL A 813 -29.23 -35.25 -15.43
CA VAL A 813 -29.85 -34.09 -14.79
C VAL A 813 -30.99 -33.54 -15.63
N ASP A 814 -32.14 -33.23 -15.00
CA ASP A 814 -33.17 -32.43 -15.56
C ASP A 814 -32.89 -30.93 -15.30
N GLU A 815 -32.42 -30.24 -16.33
CA GLU A 815 -32.02 -28.83 -16.25
C GLU A 815 -33.20 -27.83 -16.24
N GLN A 816 -34.42 -28.30 -16.25
CA GLN A 816 -35.62 -27.45 -16.19
C GLN A 816 -35.67 -26.33 -17.27
N GLY A 817 -35.14 -26.60 -18.45
CA GLY A 817 -35.11 -25.66 -19.57
C GLY A 817 -34.04 -24.58 -19.50
N LEU A 818 -32.93 -24.86 -18.82
CA LEU A 818 -31.75 -23.97 -18.77
C LEU A 818 -30.81 -24.15 -19.97
N GLU A 819 -31.01 -25.19 -20.81
CA GLU A 819 -30.33 -25.34 -22.10
C GLU A 819 -28.80 -25.35 -22.05
N ASP A 820 -28.20 -26.36 -21.41
CA ASP A 820 -26.73 -26.52 -21.25
C ASP A 820 -26.10 -25.38 -20.40
N ALA A 821 -26.85 -24.86 -19.43
CA ALA A 821 -26.34 -23.83 -18.49
C ALA A 821 -25.66 -24.42 -17.25
N ILE A 822 -25.43 -25.75 -17.22
CA ILE A 822 -24.91 -26.45 -16.05
C ILE A 822 -23.58 -27.14 -16.38
N GLY A 823 -22.63 -27.02 -15.47
CA GLY A 823 -21.44 -27.84 -15.41
C GLY A 823 -21.48 -28.81 -14.25
N ILE A 824 -20.93 -30.01 -14.41
CA ILE A 824 -20.75 -30.99 -13.34
C ILE A 824 -19.29 -31.42 -13.34
N GLU A 825 -18.73 -31.56 -12.16
CA GLU A 825 -17.37 -32.09 -11.98
C GLU A 825 -17.33 -33.06 -10.80
N LEU A 826 -16.43 -34.02 -10.89
CA LEU A 826 -16.04 -34.87 -9.77
C LEU A 826 -14.87 -34.21 -9.05
N VAL A 827 -15.07 -33.82 -7.81
CA VAL A 827 -14.04 -33.23 -6.93
C VAL A 827 -13.43 -34.33 -6.10
N VAL A 828 -12.11 -34.46 -6.15
CA VAL A 828 -11.34 -35.43 -5.41
C VAL A 828 -10.51 -34.74 -4.35
N LEU A 829 -10.74 -35.04 -3.10
CA LEU A 829 -10.03 -34.49 -1.95
C LEU A 829 -9.06 -35.52 -1.39
N ARG A 830 -7.95 -35.05 -0.85
CA ARG A 830 -7.07 -35.83 0.01
C ARG A 830 -6.83 -35.09 1.31
N GLN A 831 -6.55 -35.82 2.38
CA GLN A 831 -6.12 -35.22 3.62
C GLN A 831 -4.67 -34.78 3.52
N ASP A 832 -4.40 -33.54 3.85
CA ASP A 832 -3.04 -33.03 3.98
C ASP A 832 -2.39 -33.61 5.23
N ALA A 833 -1.19 -34.16 5.07
CA ALA A 833 -0.52 -34.92 6.15
C ALA A 833 -0.07 -34.05 7.33
N GLU A 834 0.15 -32.75 7.09
CA GLU A 834 0.66 -31.82 8.09
C GLU A 834 -0.47 -31.11 8.85
N THR A 835 -1.50 -30.68 8.11
CA THR A 835 -2.62 -29.92 8.68
C THR A 835 -3.80 -30.79 9.08
N GLY A 836 -3.90 -32.01 8.57
CA GLY A 836 -5.04 -32.88 8.73
C GLY A 836 -6.33 -32.39 8.03
N GLN A 837 -6.24 -31.32 7.21
CA GLN A 837 -7.37 -30.74 6.49
C GLN A 837 -7.54 -31.42 5.11
N ASP A 838 -8.79 -31.47 4.65
CA ASP A 838 -9.08 -31.91 3.30
C ASP A 838 -8.66 -30.81 2.28
N VAL A 839 -7.86 -31.20 1.29
CA VAL A 839 -7.44 -30.33 0.20
C VAL A 839 -7.86 -30.94 -1.14
N ILE A 840 -8.20 -30.08 -2.10
CA ILE A 840 -8.49 -30.54 -3.46
C ILE A 840 -7.23 -31.18 -4.04
N TYR A 841 -7.33 -32.45 -4.37
CA TYR A 841 -6.29 -33.14 -5.10
C TYR A 841 -6.43 -32.90 -6.60
N LYS A 842 -7.68 -33.08 -7.12
CA LYS A 842 -7.97 -32.91 -8.54
C LYS A 842 -9.48 -32.72 -8.75
N THR A 843 -9.84 -31.99 -9.79
CA THR A 843 -11.21 -31.92 -10.29
C THR A 843 -11.27 -32.52 -11.69
N PHE A 844 -12.36 -33.24 -11.97
CA PHE A 844 -12.58 -33.86 -13.27
C PHE A 844 -13.92 -33.39 -13.82
N PRO A 845 -13.94 -32.48 -14.81
CA PRO A 845 -15.20 -32.05 -15.42
C PRO A 845 -15.83 -33.17 -16.24
N LEU A 846 -17.14 -33.38 -16.05
CA LEU A 846 -17.94 -34.28 -16.84
C LEU A 846 -18.32 -33.60 -18.17
N GLN A 847 -18.39 -34.35 -19.24
CA GLN A 847 -18.77 -33.88 -20.56
C GLN A 847 -20.23 -34.23 -20.87
N VAL A 848 -20.95 -33.29 -21.47
CA VAL A 848 -22.29 -33.56 -21.99
C VAL A 848 -22.18 -34.50 -23.21
N VAL A 849 -22.74 -35.68 -23.12
CA VAL A 849 -22.71 -36.70 -24.19
C VAL A 849 -24.04 -36.79 -24.97
N GLY A 850 -25.11 -36.26 -24.42
CA GLY A 850 -26.43 -36.21 -25.09
C GLY A 850 -27.50 -35.56 -24.21
N HIS A 851 -28.65 -35.25 -24.83
CA HIS A 851 -29.83 -34.81 -24.10
C HIS A 851 -31.12 -35.30 -24.77
N GLU A 852 -32.18 -35.52 -23.99
CA GLU A 852 -33.56 -35.77 -24.43
C GLU A 852 -34.50 -34.76 -23.73
N GLY A 853 -34.92 -33.74 -24.47
CA GLY A 853 -35.63 -32.61 -23.85
C GLY A 853 -34.79 -31.89 -22.82
N ASN A 854 -35.24 -31.80 -21.57
CA ASN A 854 -34.51 -31.17 -20.47
C ASN A 854 -33.53 -32.11 -19.75
N LEU A 855 -33.49 -33.40 -20.12
CA LEU A 855 -32.65 -34.40 -19.52
C LEU A 855 -31.27 -34.40 -20.20
N TYR A 856 -30.28 -33.93 -19.53
CA TYR A 856 -28.89 -33.92 -19.99
C TYR A 856 -28.07 -35.03 -19.34
N THR A 857 -27.33 -35.78 -20.17
CA THR A 857 -26.43 -36.83 -19.70
C THR A 857 -24.98 -36.34 -19.73
N PHE A 858 -24.35 -36.38 -18.58
CA PHE A 858 -22.94 -36.03 -18.36
C PHE A 858 -22.13 -37.28 -18.13
N GLU A 859 -20.97 -37.43 -18.79
CA GLU A 859 -20.08 -38.56 -18.59
C GLU A 859 -18.66 -38.12 -18.30
N LEU A 860 -17.97 -38.96 -17.51
CA LEU A 860 -16.55 -38.82 -17.21
C LEU A 860 -15.86 -40.21 -17.37
N LYS A 861 -14.70 -40.20 -18.01
CA LYS A 861 -13.73 -41.31 -17.95
C LYS A 861 -12.42 -40.72 -17.43
N ALA A 862 -11.95 -41.21 -16.32
CA ALA A 862 -10.77 -40.67 -15.65
C ALA A 862 -10.01 -41.74 -14.88
N ALA A 863 -8.79 -41.43 -14.52
CA ALA A 863 -7.96 -42.25 -13.64
C ALA A 863 -7.33 -41.38 -12.57
N ILE A 864 -7.10 -41.98 -11.39
CA ILE A 864 -6.32 -41.33 -10.32
C ILE A 864 -4.91 -41.93 -10.41
N ASP A 865 -3.94 -41.12 -10.62
CA ASP A 865 -2.55 -41.47 -10.91
C ASP A 865 -1.69 -41.74 -9.67
N VAL A 866 -2.20 -41.44 -8.48
CA VAL A 866 -1.50 -41.59 -7.19
C VAL A 866 -2.29 -42.50 -6.25
N ALA A 867 -1.60 -43.44 -5.60
CA ALA A 867 -2.20 -44.27 -4.56
C ALA A 867 -2.43 -43.49 -3.26
N GLY A 868 -3.56 -43.72 -2.60
CA GLY A 868 -3.93 -43.07 -1.33
C GLY A 868 -5.40 -43.26 -0.98
N SER A 869 -5.81 -42.63 0.12
CA SER A 869 -7.22 -42.51 0.49
C SER A 869 -7.73 -41.15 0.03
N PHE A 870 -8.80 -41.15 -0.75
CA PHE A 870 -9.43 -39.95 -1.28
C PHE A 870 -10.89 -39.90 -0.88
N ARG A 871 -11.40 -38.67 -0.72
CA ARG A 871 -12.84 -38.38 -0.61
C ARG A 871 -13.30 -37.80 -1.94
N THR A 872 -14.46 -38.20 -2.40
CA THR A 872 -15.01 -37.70 -3.68
C THR A 872 -16.45 -37.21 -3.48
N ALA A 873 -16.79 -36.16 -4.21
CA ALA A 873 -18.16 -35.70 -4.35
C ALA A 873 -18.35 -35.05 -5.72
N PHE A 874 -19.58 -35.02 -6.21
CA PHE A 874 -19.90 -34.26 -7.40
C PHE A 874 -20.28 -32.83 -6.99
N ARG A 875 -19.88 -31.88 -7.83
CA ARG A 875 -20.25 -30.50 -7.72
C ARG A 875 -20.88 -30.03 -9.00
N MET A 876 -22.12 -29.54 -8.89
CA MET A 876 -22.85 -28.91 -9.98
C MET A 876 -22.77 -27.40 -9.83
N TYR A 877 -22.56 -26.69 -10.94
CA TYR A 877 -22.41 -25.23 -10.98
C TYR A 877 -22.96 -24.66 -12.29
N PRO A 878 -23.36 -23.36 -12.32
CA PRO A 878 -23.77 -22.68 -13.55
C PRO A 878 -22.61 -22.52 -14.53
N ARG A 879 -22.87 -22.74 -15.83
CA ARG A 879 -21.88 -22.63 -16.90
C ARG A 879 -22.39 -21.73 -18.01
N ASN A 880 -21.60 -20.72 -18.37
CA ASN A 880 -21.81 -19.90 -19.54
C ASN A 880 -20.48 -19.47 -20.14
N LYS A 881 -20.36 -19.53 -21.46
CA LYS A 881 -19.14 -19.16 -22.20
C LYS A 881 -18.72 -17.70 -22.03
N HIS A 882 -19.64 -16.85 -21.61
CA HIS A 882 -19.41 -15.41 -21.42
C HIS A 882 -19.12 -15.03 -19.97
N LEU A 883 -19.16 -15.95 -19.01
CA LEU A 883 -18.66 -15.68 -17.65
C LEU A 883 -17.14 -15.58 -17.65
N ALA A 884 -16.60 -14.61 -16.92
CA ALA A 884 -15.16 -14.50 -16.71
C ALA A 884 -14.67 -15.55 -15.70
N SER A 885 -15.50 -15.84 -14.69
CA SER A 885 -15.29 -16.89 -13.71
C SER A 885 -16.61 -17.55 -13.37
N ARG A 886 -16.62 -18.85 -13.10
CA ARG A 886 -17.82 -19.53 -12.60
C ARG A 886 -18.28 -19.00 -11.23
N GLN A 887 -17.42 -18.34 -10.48
CA GLN A 887 -17.77 -17.64 -9.25
C GLN A 887 -18.52 -16.31 -9.47
N ASP A 888 -18.68 -15.87 -10.73
CA ASP A 888 -19.51 -14.71 -11.05
C ASP A 888 -21.01 -14.95 -10.81
N LEU A 889 -21.42 -16.21 -10.69
CA LEU A 889 -22.73 -16.63 -10.21
C LEU A 889 -22.54 -17.83 -9.26
N CYS A 890 -22.43 -17.57 -7.97
CA CYS A 890 -22.06 -18.54 -6.94
C CYS A 890 -23.22 -19.46 -6.53
N PHE A 891 -23.77 -20.20 -7.48
CA PHE A 891 -24.64 -21.33 -7.19
C PHE A 891 -23.86 -22.63 -7.29
N VAL A 892 -23.87 -23.40 -6.22
CA VAL A 892 -23.22 -24.70 -6.17
C VAL A 892 -24.12 -25.68 -5.46
N ARG A 893 -24.22 -26.89 -6.03
CA ARG A 893 -24.89 -28.00 -5.39
C ARG A 893 -23.96 -29.22 -5.36
N TRP A 894 -23.72 -29.69 -4.14
CA TRP A 894 -22.96 -30.91 -3.89
C TRP A 894 -23.86 -32.12 -3.82
N PHE A 895 -23.43 -33.24 -4.40
CA PHE A 895 -24.09 -34.53 -4.35
C PHE A 895 -23.10 -35.69 -4.49
N SER A 896 -23.58 -36.93 -4.26
CA SER A 896 -22.74 -38.13 -4.29
C SER A 896 -23.39 -39.27 -5.05
#